data_cb9de71268a96dda57c9967603154f7e
#
_entry.id   cb9de71268a96dda57c9967603154f7e
#
_cell.length_a   1.000
_cell.length_b   1.000
_cell.length_c   1.000
_cell.angle_alpha   90.00
_cell.angle_beta   90.00
_cell.angle_gamma   90.00
#
_symmetry.space_group_name_H-M   'P 1'
#
loop_
_entity.id
_entity.type
_entity.pdbx_description
1 polymer ?
#
loop_
_entity_poly.entity_id
_entity_poly.type
_entity_poly.pdbx_seq_one_letter_code
_entity_poly.pdbx_strand_id
1 'polypeptide(L)'
;MRRSLLGLAVGLAVAATGMTPAFADEFTVADIEVEGLQRVSAGTVFSSFPVNIGEKMDETELADGIKSLFRTGLFTDIEASRDTGILILTVRERPSITSIDIEGNKNIETDMLLDALAGAGLQEGQVFRRATLERLELEILRSYIGQGRYNARVKATAEVLPRNRVAIRLDINEGTVAAIQHINLVGNQDFNDEQLRDLFELRTSSWWNSLTNSDKYARERLSGDLETLRSFYLDRGYLDFNVESSQVSISPDKRQVFIAIALNEGPQYTISEVRLRGNLIVGEEELRELIPVDEGDVFSRARMTAISETLAFRLGTEGYAFANVNAVPEPGENNTAAVTFFVEPGKRAYVRRVNFDGNVSTRDDVLRQEMTQMEGGIASSDRIEFSKTRLERLGFFKAVNVDTVPVPGTDDLVDVNYSVEEQPTGSLSASVGFSQDSGVILGANVSENNFFGTGKRVSFGVNVSDSVKSANISYMDPYYTVDGVSRGFSVFARETDFEEEDISSYLLDEYGGRVTFGYPTDNITRLNFGLGYTLSKIKGGVFTSKEVTDFIDEEGNSFNNYSLFGSWRRSTLNRGVLPSDGYSHSLSLDVTVPGSDLTFYKASHKTDFYFPITENNRWVVRTRTEVGYGNGYGDRSMMPFYEHFYAGGYGSVRGYQANSLGRRATNADNDFSDPDPFGGNLLTEASLELIFPTPFAGDTRSMRTAFFVDAGQVFDPDRGFDPDPKELRLSAGIGFQWITAVGPLAFSLAKPLNNKTGDDTQVFQFSLGQTF
;
A
#
# COMPACT_ATOMS: atom_id res chain seq x y z
N MET A 1 49.10 -23.32 48.90
CA MET A 1 49.40 -24.42 49.89
C MET A 1 49.17 -25.71 49.12
N ARG A 2 50.24 -26.34 48.63
CA ARG A 2 51.00 -27.46 49.24
C ARG A 2 50.04 -28.58 49.70
N ARG A 3 50.04 -29.77 49.17
CA ARG A 3 51.00 -30.90 49.04
C ARG A 3 50.16 -32.09 48.53
N SER A 4 50.54 -33.19 48.00
CA SER A 4 51.77 -33.92 47.65
C SER A 4 51.30 -35.30 47.10
N LEU A 5 51.73 -35.77 45.99
CA LEU A 5 52.80 -36.76 45.74
C LEU A 5 52.82 -38.04 46.61
N LEU A 6 52.97 -39.11 45.92
CA LEU A 6 53.50 -40.47 46.10
C LEU A 6 52.41 -41.50 45.78
N GLY A 7 52.50 -42.40 44.87
CA GLY A 7 53.68 -43.17 44.47
C GLY A 7 53.52 -44.63 44.87
N LEU A 8 53.36 -45.54 43.94
CA LEU A 8 53.88 -46.90 44.12
C LEU A 8 54.11 -47.57 42.74
N ALA A 9 55.35 -47.72 42.38
CA ALA A 9 55.77 -48.62 41.36
C ALA A 9 55.81 -50.02 41.92
N VAL A 10 55.14 -50.99 41.26
CA VAL A 10 55.44 -52.41 41.41
C VAL A 10 55.73 -52.97 40.04
N GLY A 11 56.98 -53.23 39.78
CA GLY A 11 57.42 -53.97 38.61
C GLY A 11 57.04 -55.44 38.69
N LEU A 12 56.56 -55.99 37.59
CA LEU A 12 56.66 -57.42 37.33
C LEU A 12 57.15 -57.57 35.90
N ALA A 13 58.37 -58.08 35.79
CA ALA A 13 58.91 -58.60 34.57
C ALA A 13 58.17 -59.90 34.23
N VAL A 14 57.52 -59.96 33.07
CA VAL A 14 57.10 -61.23 32.46
C VAL A 14 57.59 -61.27 31.03
N ALA A 15 58.39 -62.22 30.81
CA ALA A 15 58.91 -62.85 29.58
C ALA A 15 58.37 -62.36 28.23
N ALA A 16 59.25 -61.85 27.44
CA ALA A 16 59.10 -61.76 26.00
C ALA A 16 58.96 -63.19 25.40
N THR A 17 57.70 -63.58 25.15
CA THR A 17 57.47 -64.62 24.13
C THR A 17 57.10 -63.88 22.87
N GLY A 18 57.90 -64.04 21.82
CA GLY A 18 57.71 -63.46 20.51
C GLY A 18 56.31 -63.74 19.96
N MET A 19 55.51 -62.71 19.87
CA MET A 19 54.40 -62.67 18.92
C MET A 19 55.01 -62.24 17.58
N THR A 20 55.18 -63.16 16.71
CA THR A 20 55.32 -62.94 15.29
C THR A 20 54.11 -62.10 14.86
N PRO A 21 54.29 -61.03 14.05
CA PRO A 21 53.13 -60.37 13.45
C PRO A 21 52.41 -61.45 12.64
N ALA A 22 51.14 -61.69 12.94
CA ALA A 22 50.26 -62.45 12.07
C ALA A 22 50.24 -61.68 10.75
N PHE A 23 50.91 -62.21 9.76
CA PHE A 23 50.77 -61.74 8.39
C PHE A 23 49.29 -61.87 8.04
N ALA A 24 48.65 -60.79 7.64
CA ALA A 24 47.28 -60.76 7.11
C ALA A 24 47.26 -61.83 5.96
N ASP A 25 46.51 -62.89 6.16
CA ASP A 25 46.35 -63.96 5.15
C ASP A 25 45.51 -63.38 4.02
N GLU A 26 46.20 -62.93 2.93
CA GLU A 26 45.48 -62.56 1.69
C GLU A 26 44.75 -63.83 1.22
N PHE A 27 43.46 -63.68 1.00
CA PHE A 27 42.65 -64.73 0.42
C PHE A 27 41.94 -64.25 -0.85
N THR A 28 41.75 -65.19 -1.77
CA THR A 28 41.02 -64.94 -3.01
C THR A 28 39.54 -65.14 -2.71
N VAL A 29 38.71 -64.09 -2.96
CA VAL A 29 37.23 -64.09 -2.75
C VAL A 29 36.63 -64.96 -3.87
N ALA A 30 36.25 -66.21 -3.56
CA ALA A 30 35.60 -67.08 -4.51
C ALA A 30 34.14 -66.74 -4.77
N ASP A 31 33.44 -66.26 -3.74
CA ASP A 31 32.06 -65.79 -3.81
C ASP A 31 31.81 -64.84 -2.63
N ILE A 32 30.69 -63.96 -2.75
CA ILE A 32 30.28 -63.07 -1.71
C ILE A 32 28.80 -63.37 -1.41
N GLU A 33 28.54 -63.85 -0.22
CA GLU A 33 27.19 -64.12 0.29
C GLU A 33 26.77 -63.02 1.25
N VAL A 34 25.54 -62.50 1.10
CA VAL A 34 25.01 -61.45 1.96
C VAL A 34 23.80 -61.99 2.70
N GLU A 35 23.92 -62.08 4.02
CA GLU A 35 22.87 -62.54 4.93
C GLU A 35 22.23 -61.39 5.68
N GLY A 36 20.97 -61.52 6.07
CA GLY A 36 20.26 -60.57 6.90
C GLY A 36 19.55 -59.42 6.16
N LEU A 37 19.56 -59.46 4.81
CA LEU A 37 18.82 -58.51 3.98
C LEU A 37 17.31 -58.72 4.13
N GLN A 38 16.57 -57.64 4.28
CA GLN A 38 15.09 -57.63 4.38
C GLN A 38 14.46 -56.75 3.30
N ARG A 39 15.00 -55.57 3.07
CA ARG A 39 14.48 -54.56 2.17
C ARG A 39 15.54 -54.07 1.15
N VAL A 40 16.78 -53.98 1.59
CA VAL A 40 17.89 -53.58 0.73
C VAL A 40 18.22 -54.73 -0.25
N SER A 41 18.36 -54.39 -1.51
CA SER A 41 18.75 -55.43 -2.51
C SER A 41 20.22 -55.82 -2.36
N ALA A 42 20.53 -57.10 -2.64
CA ALA A 42 21.93 -57.54 -2.68
C ALA A 42 22.78 -56.72 -3.69
N GLY A 43 22.17 -56.26 -4.80
CA GLY A 43 22.82 -55.40 -5.77
C GLY A 43 23.25 -54.03 -5.18
N THR A 44 22.51 -53.47 -4.22
CA THR A 44 22.89 -52.24 -3.49
C THR A 44 24.11 -52.48 -2.61
N VAL A 45 24.21 -53.66 -1.97
CA VAL A 45 25.37 -54.04 -1.16
C VAL A 45 26.58 -54.17 -2.06
N PHE A 46 26.46 -54.93 -3.14
CA PHE A 46 27.58 -55.16 -4.08
C PHE A 46 28.05 -53.86 -4.76
N SER A 47 27.16 -52.96 -5.13
CA SER A 47 27.56 -51.66 -5.73
C SER A 47 28.30 -50.74 -4.77
N SER A 48 28.12 -50.93 -3.46
CA SER A 48 28.74 -50.12 -2.40
C SER A 48 29.94 -50.80 -1.74
N PHE A 49 30.16 -52.05 -2.03
CA PHE A 49 31.29 -52.86 -1.51
C PHE A 49 32.33 -53.04 -2.62
N PRO A 50 33.51 -52.41 -2.54
CA PRO A 50 34.44 -52.28 -3.64
C PRO A 50 35.33 -53.52 -3.84
N VAL A 51 34.84 -54.71 -3.55
CA VAL A 51 35.56 -55.98 -3.74
C VAL A 51 34.80 -56.88 -4.70
N ASN A 52 35.49 -57.43 -5.71
CA ASN A 52 34.92 -58.28 -6.72
C ASN A 52 35.28 -59.74 -6.52
N ILE A 53 34.44 -60.65 -7.03
CA ILE A 53 34.70 -62.06 -7.02
C ILE A 53 35.95 -62.34 -7.89
N GLY A 54 36.93 -63.11 -7.36
CA GLY A 54 38.18 -63.44 -7.98
C GLY A 54 39.32 -62.47 -7.58
N GLU A 55 39.08 -61.40 -6.87
CA GLU A 55 40.14 -60.54 -6.36
C GLU A 55 40.72 -61.07 -5.06
N LYS A 56 41.99 -60.74 -4.84
CA LYS A 56 42.66 -60.98 -3.54
C LYS A 56 42.33 -59.89 -2.61
N MET A 57 41.89 -60.18 -1.42
CA MET A 57 41.51 -59.25 -0.40
C MET A 57 42.38 -59.44 0.86
N ASP A 58 42.78 -58.28 1.42
CA ASP A 58 43.41 -58.20 2.72
C ASP A 58 42.43 -57.65 3.79
N GLU A 59 42.88 -57.64 5.04
CA GLU A 59 42.06 -57.14 6.17
C GLU A 59 41.77 -55.63 6.05
N THR A 60 42.63 -54.88 5.36
CA THR A 60 42.51 -53.45 5.17
C THR A 60 41.42 -53.18 4.12
N GLU A 61 41.40 -53.88 3.03
CA GLU A 61 40.39 -53.79 1.97
C GLU A 61 39.03 -54.24 2.47
N LEU A 62 38.98 -55.30 3.29
CA LEU A 62 37.75 -55.70 3.96
C LEU A 62 37.22 -54.62 4.88
N ALA A 63 38.08 -54.01 5.72
CA ALA A 63 37.71 -52.95 6.61
C ALA A 63 37.21 -51.70 5.85
N ASP A 64 37.83 -51.35 4.72
CA ASP A 64 37.41 -50.24 3.89
C ASP A 64 36.11 -50.54 3.13
N GLY A 65 35.90 -51.77 2.70
CA GLY A 65 34.60 -52.23 2.18
C GLY A 65 33.47 -52.14 3.20
N ILE A 66 33.68 -52.56 4.43
CA ILE A 66 32.72 -52.45 5.54
C ILE A 66 32.46 -50.97 5.83
N LYS A 67 33.47 -50.09 5.87
CA LYS A 67 33.30 -48.66 6.05
C LYS A 67 32.48 -48.02 4.92
N SER A 68 32.69 -48.47 3.70
CA SER A 68 31.94 -48.03 2.53
C SER A 68 30.44 -48.36 2.68
N LEU A 69 30.13 -49.60 3.09
CA LEU A 69 28.77 -50.00 3.36
C LEU A 69 28.13 -49.20 4.54
N PHE A 70 28.88 -48.96 5.61
CA PHE A 70 28.40 -48.11 6.70
C PHE A 70 28.12 -46.66 6.28
N ARG A 71 28.93 -46.11 5.35
CA ARG A 71 28.72 -44.77 4.79
C ARG A 71 27.41 -44.62 4.03
N THR A 72 26.86 -45.71 3.49
CA THR A 72 25.54 -45.71 2.86
C THR A 72 24.44 -45.33 3.85
N GLY A 73 24.68 -45.57 5.14
CA GLY A 73 23.71 -45.30 6.21
C GLY A 73 22.55 -46.27 6.27
N LEU A 74 22.55 -47.35 5.50
CA LEU A 74 21.47 -48.35 5.41
C LEU A 74 21.54 -49.40 6.53
N PHE A 75 22.69 -49.60 7.13
CA PHE A 75 22.95 -50.68 8.08
C PHE A 75 23.25 -50.16 9.50
N THR A 76 22.78 -50.90 10.50
CA THR A 76 23.15 -50.69 11.90
C THR A 76 24.36 -51.48 12.31
N ASP A 77 24.54 -52.63 11.69
CA ASP A 77 25.66 -53.55 11.97
C ASP A 77 26.06 -54.32 10.72
N ILE A 78 27.32 -54.58 10.58
CA ILE A 78 27.90 -55.32 9.46
C ILE A 78 29.03 -56.18 10.01
N GLU A 79 28.82 -57.47 9.99
CA GLU A 79 29.83 -58.47 10.37
C GLU A 79 30.30 -59.19 9.11
N ALA A 80 31.58 -59.40 9.01
CA ALA A 80 32.18 -60.18 7.93
C ALA A 80 32.82 -61.45 8.47
N SER A 81 32.47 -62.59 7.89
CA SER A 81 33.05 -63.87 8.20
C SER A 81 33.50 -64.57 6.92
N ARG A 82 34.43 -65.56 7.06
CA ARG A 82 34.96 -66.31 5.95
C ARG A 82 34.68 -67.79 6.15
N ASP A 83 34.12 -68.45 5.13
CA ASP A 83 34.01 -69.89 5.06
C ASP A 83 34.54 -70.37 3.70
N THR A 84 35.65 -71.24 3.72
CA THR A 84 36.27 -71.95 2.56
C THR A 84 36.44 -71.09 1.30
N GLY A 85 36.76 -69.73 1.47
CA GLY A 85 36.93 -68.80 0.35
C GLY A 85 35.73 -67.96 0.01
N ILE A 86 34.55 -68.19 0.61
CA ILE A 86 33.37 -67.38 0.51
C ILE A 86 33.41 -66.29 1.57
N LEU A 87 33.18 -65.02 1.18
CA LEU A 87 33.01 -63.91 2.09
C LEU A 87 31.52 -63.77 2.46
N ILE A 88 31.22 -64.03 3.70
CA ILE A 88 29.83 -63.90 4.23
C ILE A 88 29.71 -62.55 4.92
N LEU A 89 28.90 -61.66 4.38
CA LEU A 89 28.54 -60.36 4.97
C LEU A 89 27.20 -60.47 5.66
N THR A 90 27.21 -60.58 6.98
CA THR A 90 25.97 -60.55 7.77
C THR A 90 25.64 -59.11 8.10
N VAL A 91 24.53 -58.59 7.52
CA VAL A 91 24.14 -57.22 7.68
C VAL A 91 22.85 -57.10 8.50
N ARG A 92 22.78 -56.04 9.32
CA ARG A 92 21.58 -55.66 10.02
C ARG A 92 21.08 -54.33 9.48
N GLU A 93 19.96 -54.34 8.73
CA GLU A 93 19.40 -53.13 8.17
C GLU A 93 18.87 -52.18 9.24
N ARG A 94 18.99 -50.85 9.00
CA ARG A 94 18.28 -49.85 9.78
C ARG A 94 16.80 -49.91 9.51
N PRO A 95 15.93 -49.70 10.52
CA PRO A 95 14.48 -49.70 10.30
C PRO A 95 14.04 -48.54 9.40
N SER A 96 12.95 -48.74 8.70
CA SER A 96 12.31 -47.69 7.92
C SER A 96 11.20 -46.99 8.73
N ILE A 97 11.03 -45.69 8.51
CA ILE A 97 9.98 -44.90 9.14
C ILE A 97 8.65 -45.26 8.47
N THR A 98 7.64 -45.63 9.26
CA THR A 98 6.31 -46.00 8.80
C THR A 98 5.33 -44.86 8.97
N SER A 99 5.43 -44.13 10.06
CA SER A 99 4.57 -43.00 10.39
C SER A 99 5.31 -42.02 11.30
N ILE A 100 4.93 -40.76 11.19
CA ILE A 100 5.38 -39.70 12.08
C ILE A 100 4.13 -39.05 12.64
N ASP A 101 3.97 -39.13 13.96
CA ASP A 101 2.85 -38.56 14.71
C ASP A 101 3.34 -37.44 15.60
N ILE A 102 2.71 -36.25 15.48
CA ILE A 102 3.09 -35.06 16.25
C ILE A 102 1.88 -34.60 17.04
N GLU A 103 2.01 -34.55 18.35
CA GLU A 103 0.95 -34.16 19.26
C GLU A 103 1.38 -32.98 20.14
N GLY A 104 0.42 -32.07 20.44
CA GLY A 104 0.60 -31.01 21.43
C GLY A 104 1.15 -29.70 20.90
N ASN A 105 1.51 -29.60 19.62
CA ASN A 105 1.90 -28.37 18.97
C ASN A 105 0.65 -27.51 18.62
N LYS A 106 0.69 -26.25 18.98
CA LYS A 106 -0.39 -25.27 18.75
C LYS A 106 0.09 -24.00 18.04
N ASN A 107 1.34 -23.60 18.26
CA ASN A 107 1.92 -22.39 17.69
C ASN A 107 2.77 -22.65 16.45
N ILE A 108 3.37 -23.82 16.33
CA ILE A 108 4.08 -24.24 15.13
C ILE A 108 3.15 -25.23 14.43
N GLU A 109 2.78 -24.95 13.20
CA GLU A 109 1.89 -25.81 12.42
C GLU A 109 2.53 -27.18 12.19
N THR A 110 1.71 -28.23 12.20
CA THR A 110 2.17 -29.61 12.02
C THR A 110 2.91 -29.79 10.70
N ASP A 111 2.43 -29.17 9.64
CA ASP A 111 3.03 -29.25 8.30
C ASP A 111 4.45 -28.66 8.30
N MET A 112 4.68 -27.53 8.97
CA MET A 112 6.03 -26.95 9.11
C MET A 112 7.01 -27.88 9.86
N LEU A 113 6.52 -28.57 10.88
CA LEU A 113 7.33 -29.56 11.62
C LEU A 113 7.64 -30.77 10.76
N LEU A 114 6.66 -31.25 9.98
CA LEU A 114 6.85 -32.37 9.04
C LEU A 114 7.84 -32.00 7.95
N ASP A 115 7.78 -30.79 7.40
CA ASP A 115 8.73 -30.29 6.40
C ASP A 115 10.15 -30.20 6.96
N ALA A 116 10.30 -29.71 8.19
CA ALA A 116 11.59 -29.66 8.87
C ALA A 116 12.18 -31.08 9.10
N LEU A 117 11.32 -32.03 9.50
CA LEU A 117 11.70 -33.44 9.66
C LEU A 117 12.09 -34.06 8.32
N ALA A 118 11.33 -33.80 7.25
CA ALA A 118 11.61 -34.27 5.90
C ALA A 118 12.94 -33.71 5.36
N GLY A 119 13.19 -32.41 5.54
CA GLY A 119 14.44 -31.74 5.17
C GLY A 119 15.68 -32.30 5.87
N ALA A 120 15.50 -32.84 7.08
CA ALA A 120 16.57 -33.54 7.80
C ALA A 120 16.68 -35.04 7.48
N GLY A 121 15.85 -35.56 6.58
CA GLY A 121 15.85 -36.96 6.14
C GLY A 121 15.03 -37.90 7.04
N LEU A 122 14.10 -37.35 7.85
CA LEU A 122 13.12 -38.14 8.60
C LEU A 122 11.73 -37.96 7.93
N GLN A 123 11.47 -38.81 6.95
CA GLN A 123 10.20 -38.85 6.23
C GLN A 123 9.72 -40.32 6.15
N GLU A 124 8.42 -40.52 6.01
CA GLU A 124 7.85 -41.85 5.82
C GLU A 124 8.50 -42.58 4.64
N GLY A 125 8.87 -43.83 4.83
CA GLY A 125 9.62 -44.65 3.88
C GLY A 125 11.13 -44.50 3.93
N GLN A 126 11.68 -43.49 4.56
CA GLN A 126 13.11 -43.25 4.71
C GLN A 126 13.72 -44.10 5.83
N VAL A 127 15.05 -44.22 5.82
CA VAL A 127 15.83 -44.96 6.81
C VAL A 127 15.90 -44.17 8.12
N PHE A 128 15.47 -44.77 9.22
CA PHE A 128 15.52 -44.15 10.53
C PHE A 128 16.93 -44.04 11.09
N ARG A 129 17.30 -42.84 11.52
CA ARG A 129 18.57 -42.55 12.24
C ARG A 129 18.24 -41.88 13.58
N ARG A 130 18.56 -42.59 14.66
CA ARG A 130 18.27 -42.11 16.02
C ARG A 130 18.95 -40.76 16.32
N ALA A 131 20.21 -40.60 15.92
CA ALA A 131 20.97 -39.38 16.13
C ALA A 131 20.34 -38.15 15.41
N THR A 132 19.69 -38.36 14.27
CA THR A 132 18.98 -37.31 13.55
C THR A 132 17.70 -36.88 14.30
N LEU A 133 16.96 -37.88 14.85
CA LEU A 133 15.77 -37.60 15.65
C LEU A 133 16.12 -36.82 16.93
N GLU A 134 17.15 -37.23 17.66
CA GLU A 134 17.62 -36.54 18.89
C GLU A 134 18.12 -35.12 18.60
N ARG A 135 18.78 -34.90 17.47
CA ARG A 135 19.21 -33.56 17.04
C ARG A 135 18.00 -32.67 16.75
N LEU A 136 17.01 -33.16 16.01
CA LEU A 136 15.81 -32.42 15.71
C LEU A 136 14.94 -32.14 16.94
N GLU A 137 14.84 -33.05 17.87
CA GLU A 137 14.22 -32.82 19.17
C GLU A 137 14.81 -31.58 19.86
N LEU A 138 16.14 -31.46 19.85
CA LEU A 138 16.84 -30.30 20.41
C LEU A 138 16.64 -29.02 19.57
N GLU A 139 16.56 -29.13 18.27
CA GLU A 139 16.33 -27.98 17.37
C GLU A 139 14.90 -27.44 17.55
N ILE A 140 13.89 -28.32 17.61
CA ILE A 140 12.50 -27.94 17.90
C ILE A 140 12.40 -27.30 19.27
N LEU A 141 13.04 -27.89 20.30
CA LEU A 141 13.06 -27.32 21.65
C LEU A 141 13.71 -25.92 21.66
N ARG A 142 14.81 -25.72 20.92
CA ARG A 142 15.48 -24.41 20.78
C ARG A 142 14.56 -23.38 20.10
N SER A 143 13.80 -23.79 19.09
CA SER A 143 12.83 -22.92 18.44
C SER A 143 11.78 -22.42 19.43
N TYR A 144 11.20 -23.29 20.27
CA TYR A 144 10.27 -22.89 21.32
C TYR A 144 10.91 -21.98 22.37
N ILE A 145 12.16 -22.25 22.77
CA ILE A 145 12.92 -21.41 23.71
C ILE A 145 13.16 -20.02 23.10
N GLY A 146 13.50 -19.92 21.79
CA GLY A 146 13.67 -18.67 21.06
C GLY A 146 12.38 -17.83 21.08
N GLN A 147 11.23 -18.48 21.05
CA GLN A 147 9.91 -17.84 21.16
C GLN A 147 9.52 -17.50 22.64
N GLY A 148 10.45 -17.58 23.58
CA GLY A 148 10.20 -17.27 24.99
C GLY A 148 9.48 -18.37 25.79
N ARG A 149 9.37 -19.58 25.24
CA ARG A 149 8.72 -20.72 25.89
C ARG A 149 9.72 -21.59 26.65
N TYR A 150 10.27 -21.06 27.72
CA TYR A 150 11.34 -21.72 28.52
C TYR A 150 10.88 -23.00 29.26
N ASN A 151 9.57 -23.21 29.36
CA ASN A 151 8.99 -24.41 29.91
C ASN A 151 8.60 -25.44 28.85
N ALA A 152 8.91 -25.20 27.61
CA ALA A 152 8.64 -26.15 26.55
C ALA A 152 9.38 -27.47 26.79
N ARG A 153 8.76 -28.56 26.43
CA ARG A 153 9.31 -29.90 26.43
C ARG A 153 8.95 -30.57 25.13
N VAL A 154 9.94 -31.09 24.47
CA VAL A 154 9.76 -31.92 23.26
C VAL A 154 10.32 -33.27 23.62
N LYS A 155 9.59 -34.33 23.36
CA LYS A 155 10.03 -35.69 23.57
C LYS A 155 9.77 -36.49 22.32
N ALA A 156 10.85 -36.90 21.67
CA ALA A 156 10.77 -37.76 20.51
C ALA A 156 10.95 -39.22 20.93
N THR A 157 10.02 -40.06 20.55
CA THR A 157 10.06 -41.52 20.79
C THR A 157 10.00 -42.27 19.48
N ALA A 158 10.77 -43.33 19.39
CA ALA A 158 10.76 -44.24 18.23
C ALA A 158 10.33 -45.63 18.68
N GLU A 159 9.17 -46.06 18.27
CA GLU A 159 8.59 -47.36 18.57
C GLU A 159 8.96 -48.37 17.48
N VAL A 160 9.57 -49.45 17.87
CA VAL A 160 9.98 -50.51 16.93
C VAL A 160 8.78 -51.38 16.60
N LEU A 161 8.48 -51.50 15.31
CA LEU A 161 7.39 -52.28 14.75
C LEU A 161 7.92 -53.56 14.04
N PRO A 162 7.05 -54.59 13.88
CA PRO A 162 7.41 -55.79 13.12
C PRO A 162 7.94 -55.47 11.71
N ARG A 163 8.78 -56.34 11.15
CA ARG A 163 9.39 -56.23 9.82
C ARG A 163 10.34 -55.04 9.66
N ASN A 164 11.18 -54.82 10.67
CA ASN A 164 12.22 -53.78 10.69
C ASN A 164 11.70 -52.38 10.35
N ARG A 165 10.60 -51.96 10.98
CA ARG A 165 9.95 -50.66 10.85
C ARG A 165 9.94 -49.90 12.16
N VAL A 166 9.78 -48.59 12.08
CA VAL A 166 9.68 -47.72 13.24
C VAL A 166 8.57 -46.67 13.03
N ALA A 167 7.77 -46.43 14.05
CA ALA A 167 6.88 -45.27 14.15
C ALA A 167 7.56 -44.21 15.02
N ILE A 168 7.53 -42.97 14.60
CA ILE A 168 8.08 -41.83 15.35
C ILE A 168 6.90 -41.10 15.96
N ARG A 169 6.98 -40.82 17.26
CA ARG A 169 6.03 -39.93 17.94
C ARG A 169 6.78 -38.78 18.58
N LEU A 170 6.32 -37.57 18.29
CA LEU A 170 6.79 -36.35 18.94
C LEU A 170 5.68 -35.83 19.87
N ASP A 171 5.91 -35.94 21.17
CA ASP A 171 5.07 -35.36 22.20
C ASP A 171 5.60 -33.98 22.56
N ILE A 172 4.86 -32.92 22.21
CA ILE A 172 5.23 -31.53 22.41
C ILE A 172 4.36 -30.93 23.52
N ASN A 173 5.01 -30.42 24.54
CA ASN A 173 4.36 -29.53 25.50
C ASN A 173 5.00 -28.15 25.37
N GLU A 174 4.31 -27.27 24.73
CA GLU A 174 4.84 -25.92 24.43
C GLU A 174 5.05 -25.05 25.66
N GLY A 175 4.40 -25.39 26.79
CA GLY A 175 4.44 -24.54 27.96
C GLY A 175 3.75 -23.19 27.76
N THR A 176 4.07 -22.24 28.62
CA THR A 176 3.61 -20.84 28.52
C THR A 176 4.75 -19.93 28.10
N VAL A 177 4.45 -18.88 27.34
CA VAL A 177 5.44 -17.84 27.04
C VAL A 177 5.74 -17.06 28.34
N ALA A 178 7.00 -16.80 28.58
CA ALA A 178 7.42 -16.02 29.74
C ALA A 178 7.07 -14.53 29.54
N ALA A 179 6.39 -13.93 30.50
CA ALA A 179 5.98 -12.54 30.48
C ALA A 179 7.05 -11.62 31.08
N ILE A 180 7.24 -10.46 30.49
CA ILE A 180 8.19 -9.46 30.96
C ILE A 180 7.58 -8.74 32.19
N GLN A 181 8.24 -8.84 33.32
CA GLN A 181 7.83 -8.16 34.54
C GLN A 181 8.44 -6.76 34.65
N HIS A 182 9.73 -6.64 34.35
CA HIS A 182 10.44 -5.39 34.45
C HIS A 182 11.45 -5.25 33.28
N ILE A 183 11.53 -4.03 32.74
CA ILE A 183 12.60 -3.56 31.89
C ILE A 183 13.26 -2.43 32.64
N ASN A 184 14.47 -2.64 33.09
CA ASN A 184 15.26 -1.69 33.86
C ASN A 184 16.38 -1.12 32.99
N LEU A 185 16.41 0.20 32.87
CA LEU A 185 17.43 0.94 32.16
C LEU A 185 18.35 1.58 33.22
N VAL A 186 19.64 1.51 33.00
CA VAL A 186 20.65 2.07 33.93
C VAL A 186 21.69 2.82 33.13
N GLY A 187 21.98 4.05 33.55
CA GLY A 187 22.97 4.91 32.88
C GLY A 187 22.36 6.05 32.06
N ASN A 188 21.03 6.06 31.88
CA ASN A 188 20.31 7.18 31.26
C ASN A 188 20.24 8.36 32.23
N GLN A 189 20.62 9.54 31.77
CA GLN A 189 20.64 10.80 32.53
C GLN A 189 19.81 11.89 31.84
N ASP A 190 19.88 11.97 30.52
CA ASP A 190 19.22 12.99 29.71
C ASP A 190 17.78 12.62 29.33
N PHE A 191 17.47 11.33 29.28
CA PHE A 191 16.12 10.84 28.97
C PHE A 191 15.59 9.95 30.11
N ASN A 192 14.32 10.12 30.44
CA ASN A 192 13.71 9.32 31.49
C ASN A 192 13.35 7.91 30.98
N ASP A 193 13.25 6.97 31.94
CA ASP A 193 12.94 5.56 31.67
C ASP A 193 11.64 5.34 30.92
N GLU A 194 10.63 6.18 31.13
CA GLU A 194 9.33 6.06 30.49
C GLU A 194 9.43 6.36 29.00
N GLN A 195 10.11 7.46 28.63
CA GLN A 195 10.38 7.83 27.24
C GLN A 195 11.15 6.74 26.49
N LEU A 196 12.18 6.16 27.12
CA LEU A 196 12.99 5.13 26.50
C LEU A 196 12.25 3.80 26.39
N ARG A 197 11.46 3.42 27.39
CA ARG A 197 10.62 2.23 27.34
C ARG A 197 9.49 2.33 26.32
N ASP A 198 9.02 3.55 26.04
CA ASP A 198 7.99 3.76 25.02
C ASP A 198 8.47 3.51 23.59
N LEU A 199 9.77 3.50 23.36
CA LEU A 199 10.38 3.14 22.09
C LEU A 199 10.35 1.63 21.80
N PHE A 200 10.26 0.81 22.87
CA PHE A 200 10.38 -0.64 22.76
C PHE A 200 9.08 -1.27 22.25
N GLU A 201 9.20 -2.28 21.42
CA GLU A 201 8.11 -3.18 21.07
C GLU A 201 7.73 -4.05 22.28
N LEU A 202 8.77 -4.48 23.04
CA LEU A 202 8.59 -5.23 24.27
C LEU A 202 8.03 -4.35 25.39
N ARG A 203 6.95 -4.82 26.03
CA ARG A 203 6.26 -4.11 27.10
C ARG A 203 6.24 -4.94 28.39
N THR A 204 6.16 -4.28 29.51
CA THR A 204 5.92 -4.96 30.79
C THR A 204 4.51 -5.53 30.82
N SER A 205 4.33 -6.64 31.56
CA SER A 205 3.05 -7.33 31.65
C SER A 205 1.96 -6.44 32.25
N SER A 206 0.90 -6.22 31.47
CA SER A 206 -0.35 -5.57 31.89
C SER A 206 -1.51 -6.25 31.14
N TRP A 207 -2.74 -6.03 31.60
CA TRP A 207 -3.90 -6.66 30.96
C TRP A 207 -4.08 -6.27 29.48
N TRP A 208 -3.72 -5.04 29.08
CA TRP A 208 -3.72 -4.60 27.69
C TRP A 208 -2.58 -5.22 26.87
N ASN A 209 -1.37 -5.24 27.41
CA ASN A 209 -0.20 -5.72 26.70
C ASN A 209 -0.25 -7.25 26.50
N SER A 210 -0.94 -7.96 27.39
CA SER A 210 -1.18 -9.39 27.25
C SER A 210 -2.11 -9.75 26.08
N LEU A 211 -3.03 -8.85 25.68
CA LEU A 211 -3.88 -9.01 24.52
C LEU A 211 -3.11 -8.85 23.19
N THR A 212 -2.11 -7.98 23.18
CA THR A 212 -1.27 -7.71 21.97
C THR A 212 -0.04 -8.60 21.89
N ASN A 213 0.19 -9.47 22.87
CA ASN A 213 1.41 -10.28 23.02
C ASN A 213 2.72 -9.46 23.12
N SER A 214 2.65 -8.17 23.39
CA SER A 214 3.83 -7.31 23.54
C SER A 214 4.57 -7.52 24.87
N ASP A 215 3.93 -8.14 25.86
CA ASP A 215 4.53 -8.55 27.13
C ASP A 215 5.29 -9.88 27.06
N LYS A 216 5.33 -10.53 25.91
CA LYS A 216 5.97 -11.82 25.71
C LYS A 216 7.39 -11.64 25.22
N TYR A 217 8.34 -12.15 25.97
CA TYR A 217 9.74 -12.03 25.62
C TYR A 217 10.11 -12.87 24.38
N ALA A 218 10.79 -12.21 23.44
CA ALA A 218 11.49 -12.85 22.34
C ALA A 218 12.86 -12.17 22.17
N ARG A 219 13.88 -12.97 21.91
CA ARG A 219 15.27 -12.46 21.79
C ARG A 219 15.43 -11.52 20.61
N GLU A 220 14.80 -11.84 19.49
CA GLU A 220 14.84 -11.05 18.27
C GLU A 220 14.22 -9.66 18.48
N ARG A 221 13.11 -9.59 19.21
CA ARG A 221 12.46 -8.32 19.58
C ARG A 221 13.36 -7.47 20.46
N LEU A 222 14.00 -8.08 21.48
CA LEU A 222 14.95 -7.34 22.31
C LEU A 222 16.11 -6.79 21.48
N SER A 223 16.65 -7.55 20.52
CA SER A 223 17.67 -7.05 19.61
C SER A 223 17.16 -5.86 18.79
N GLY A 224 15.93 -5.91 18.27
CA GLY A 224 15.28 -4.80 17.59
C GLY A 224 15.11 -3.57 18.47
N ASP A 225 14.64 -3.77 19.70
CA ASP A 225 14.48 -2.69 20.71
C ASP A 225 15.82 -2.02 21.05
N LEU A 226 16.90 -2.78 21.18
CA LEU A 226 18.24 -2.22 21.42
C LEU A 226 18.75 -1.41 20.23
N GLU A 227 18.48 -1.82 19.00
CA GLU A 227 18.83 -1.05 17.80
C GLU A 227 17.94 0.20 17.67
N THR A 228 16.66 0.11 18.01
CA THR A 228 15.77 1.28 18.11
C THR A 228 16.27 2.29 19.13
N LEU A 229 16.68 1.81 20.29
CA LEU A 229 17.27 2.64 21.34
C LEU A 229 18.55 3.34 20.84
N ARG A 230 19.43 2.59 20.16
CA ARG A 230 20.66 3.14 19.59
C ARG A 230 20.35 4.19 18.53
N SER A 231 19.41 3.93 17.64
CA SER A 231 18.99 4.90 16.62
C SER A 231 18.43 6.17 17.26
N PHE A 232 17.62 6.04 18.32
CA PHE A 232 17.04 7.16 19.05
C PHE A 232 18.11 8.13 19.58
N TYR A 233 19.17 7.59 20.17
CA TYR A 233 20.28 8.42 20.69
C TYR A 233 21.13 9.01 19.57
N LEU A 234 21.50 8.23 18.56
CA LEU A 234 22.27 8.71 17.40
C LEU A 234 21.53 9.80 16.61
N ASP A 235 20.21 9.76 16.58
CA ASP A 235 19.39 10.77 15.91
C ASP A 235 19.25 12.07 16.72
N ARG A 236 19.68 12.03 17.99
CA ARG A 236 19.67 13.19 18.89
C ARG A 236 21.06 13.69 19.26
N GLY A 237 22.07 13.24 18.51
CA GLY A 237 23.44 13.75 18.62
C GLY A 237 24.36 12.98 19.56
N TYR A 238 23.92 11.88 20.14
CA TYR A 238 24.75 11.09 21.06
C TYR A 238 25.60 10.08 20.28
N LEU A 239 26.67 10.56 19.63
CA LEU A 239 27.54 9.74 18.77
C LEU A 239 28.25 8.61 19.52
N ASP A 240 28.59 8.84 20.77
CA ASP A 240 29.29 7.88 21.63
C ASP A 240 28.35 6.93 22.38
N PHE A 241 27.04 6.99 22.07
CA PHE A 241 26.06 6.10 22.70
C PHE A 241 26.43 4.64 22.50
N ASN A 242 26.46 3.92 23.61
CA ASN A 242 26.72 2.49 23.61
C ASN A 242 25.86 1.74 24.66
N VAL A 243 25.38 0.56 24.27
CA VAL A 243 24.81 -0.40 25.22
C VAL A 243 25.94 -1.23 25.81
N GLU A 244 26.29 -0.98 27.06
CA GLU A 244 27.39 -1.68 27.74
C GLU A 244 27.06 -3.15 27.99
N SER A 245 25.83 -3.42 28.43
CA SER A 245 25.37 -4.78 28.62
C SER A 245 23.85 -4.90 28.54
N SER A 246 23.37 -6.01 28.09
CA SER A 246 21.97 -6.41 28.21
C SER A 246 21.88 -7.77 28.90
N GLN A 247 21.20 -7.83 30.03
CA GLN A 247 21.06 -9.04 30.83
C GLN A 247 19.58 -9.42 30.89
N VAL A 248 19.30 -10.69 30.58
CA VAL A 248 17.97 -11.26 30.67
C VAL A 248 17.99 -12.34 31.76
N SER A 249 17.23 -12.11 32.80
CA SER A 249 17.07 -13.06 33.93
C SER A 249 15.69 -13.68 33.86
N ILE A 250 15.63 -15.00 34.08
CA ILE A 250 14.40 -15.77 34.01
C ILE A 250 14.11 -16.30 35.43
N SER A 251 12.88 -16.16 35.88
CA SER A 251 12.44 -16.70 37.19
C SER A 251 12.61 -18.23 37.26
N PRO A 252 12.76 -18.81 38.47
CA PRO A 252 12.92 -20.26 38.63
C PRO A 252 11.75 -21.08 38.04
N ASP A 253 10.54 -20.54 38.04
CA ASP A 253 9.35 -21.16 37.46
C ASP A 253 9.26 -20.99 35.92
N LYS A 254 10.23 -20.26 35.31
CA LYS A 254 10.35 -19.98 33.90
C LYS A 254 9.15 -19.26 33.25
N ARG A 255 8.41 -18.49 34.04
CA ARG A 255 7.21 -17.75 33.61
C ARG A 255 7.42 -16.26 33.55
N GLN A 256 8.46 -15.73 34.16
CA GLN A 256 8.73 -14.30 34.28
C GLN A 256 10.13 -13.99 33.76
N VAL A 257 10.24 -12.87 33.05
CA VAL A 257 11.49 -12.34 32.52
C VAL A 257 11.75 -10.95 33.08
N PHE A 258 12.97 -10.72 33.48
CA PHE A 258 13.51 -9.44 33.93
C PHE A 258 14.64 -9.04 33.00
N ILE A 259 14.53 -7.84 32.39
CA ILE A 259 15.52 -7.32 31.46
C ILE A 259 16.21 -6.15 32.13
N ALA A 260 17.54 -6.17 32.18
CA ALA A 260 18.37 -5.06 32.64
C ALA A 260 19.32 -4.66 31.52
N ILE A 261 19.27 -3.39 31.14
CA ILE A 261 20.08 -2.81 30.09
C ILE A 261 20.92 -1.69 30.72
N ALA A 262 22.24 -1.85 30.69
CA ALA A 262 23.17 -0.81 31.05
C ALA A 262 23.61 -0.08 29.78
N LEU A 263 23.48 1.24 29.79
CA LEU A 263 23.81 2.11 28.66
C LEU A 263 24.74 3.25 29.10
N ASN A 264 25.49 3.76 28.15
CA ASN A 264 26.28 4.96 28.29
C ASN A 264 25.85 5.93 27.20
N GLU A 265 25.28 7.06 27.60
CA GLU A 265 24.74 8.03 26.65
C GLU A 265 25.84 8.79 25.89
N GLY A 266 26.95 9.05 26.57
CA GLY A 266 27.95 9.96 26.04
C GLY A 266 27.47 11.43 25.99
N PRO A 267 28.29 12.37 25.48
CA PRO A 267 27.85 13.74 25.27
C PRO A 267 27.02 13.93 24.02
N GLN A 268 26.18 14.95 24.00
CA GLN A 268 25.46 15.37 22.80
C GLN A 268 26.38 16.21 21.90
N TYR A 269 26.46 15.83 20.62
CA TYR A 269 27.29 16.50 19.61
C TYR A 269 26.46 17.44 18.75
N THR A 270 27.05 18.61 18.45
CA THR A 270 26.57 19.58 17.45
C THR A 270 27.47 19.58 16.23
N ILE A 271 26.95 19.97 15.08
CA ILE A 271 27.68 20.00 13.83
C ILE A 271 28.56 21.25 13.81
N SER A 272 29.88 21.10 13.63
CA SER A 272 30.83 22.19 13.51
C SER A 272 31.09 22.63 12.08
N GLU A 273 31.04 21.68 11.14
CA GLU A 273 31.30 21.94 9.72
C GLU A 273 30.72 20.80 8.88
N VAL A 274 30.24 21.15 7.68
CA VAL A 274 29.83 20.19 6.66
C VAL A 274 30.72 20.28 5.44
N ARG A 275 31.35 19.18 5.06
CA ARG A 275 32.28 19.08 3.94
C ARG A 275 31.76 18.13 2.88
N LEU A 276 31.95 18.50 1.62
CA LEU A 276 31.77 17.62 0.46
C LEU A 276 33.16 17.23 -0.05
N ARG A 277 33.41 15.93 -0.25
CA ARG A 277 34.66 15.40 -0.79
C ARG A 277 34.40 14.28 -1.80
N GLY A 278 35.36 14.10 -2.71
CA GLY A 278 35.27 13.06 -3.73
C GLY A 278 35.09 13.63 -5.14
N ASN A 279 34.50 12.89 -6.01
CA ASN A 279 34.27 13.29 -7.39
C ASN A 279 32.86 13.93 -7.53
N LEU A 280 32.79 15.24 -7.46
CA LEU A 280 31.54 16.00 -7.59
C LEU A 280 31.24 16.19 -9.08
N ILE A 281 30.39 15.35 -9.64
CA ILE A 281 29.95 15.44 -11.04
C ILE A 281 29.01 16.63 -11.26
N VAL A 282 28.22 16.96 -10.26
CA VAL A 282 27.32 18.11 -10.21
C VAL A 282 28.04 19.26 -9.49
N GLY A 283 27.66 20.49 -9.77
CA GLY A 283 28.26 21.65 -9.11
C GLY A 283 28.18 21.59 -7.59
N GLU A 284 29.26 21.94 -6.90
CA GLU A 284 29.31 21.88 -5.42
C GLU A 284 28.20 22.73 -4.78
N GLU A 285 27.90 23.89 -5.35
CA GLU A 285 26.84 24.79 -4.86
C GLU A 285 25.46 24.11 -4.89
N GLU A 286 25.15 23.45 -6.00
CA GLU A 286 23.88 22.70 -6.15
C GLU A 286 23.78 21.55 -5.14
N LEU A 287 24.86 20.80 -4.92
CA LEU A 287 24.87 19.74 -3.91
C LEU A 287 24.75 20.30 -2.48
N ARG A 288 25.31 21.48 -2.22
CA ARG A 288 25.17 22.14 -0.92
C ARG A 288 23.74 22.56 -0.62
N GLU A 289 22.99 23.03 -1.60
CA GLU A 289 21.57 23.37 -1.46
C GLU A 289 20.70 22.16 -1.02
N LEU A 290 21.15 20.93 -1.34
CA LEU A 290 20.50 19.70 -0.92
C LEU A 290 20.87 19.25 0.50
N ILE A 291 21.72 20.00 1.21
CA ILE A 291 22.16 19.71 2.57
C ILE A 291 21.57 20.75 3.53
N PRO A 292 20.33 20.59 3.99
CA PRO A 292 19.65 21.55 4.86
C PRO A 292 20.13 21.39 6.31
N VAL A 293 21.43 21.64 6.55
CA VAL A 293 22.07 21.50 7.85
C VAL A 293 23.04 22.68 8.05
N ASP A 294 22.91 23.38 9.18
CA ASP A 294 23.70 24.49 9.56
C ASP A 294 24.71 24.15 10.67
N GLU A 295 25.78 24.97 10.80
CA GLU A 295 26.69 24.89 11.93
C GLU A 295 25.95 25.19 13.24
N GLY A 296 26.17 24.35 14.26
CA GLY A 296 25.45 24.41 15.53
C GLY A 296 24.22 23.54 15.63
N ASP A 297 23.72 22.97 14.51
CA ASP A 297 22.63 21.98 14.53
C ASP A 297 23.06 20.75 15.33
N VAL A 298 22.11 20.13 16.03
CA VAL A 298 22.35 18.85 16.68
C VAL A 298 22.54 17.76 15.61
N PHE A 299 23.59 16.97 15.78
CA PHE A 299 23.83 15.84 14.88
C PHE A 299 22.65 14.85 14.89
N SER A 300 22.30 14.33 13.75
CA SER A 300 21.28 13.26 13.61
C SER A 300 21.71 12.27 12.54
N ARG A 301 21.87 11.00 12.90
CA ARG A 301 22.25 9.94 11.96
C ARG A 301 21.22 9.77 10.86
N ALA A 302 19.92 9.74 11.23
CA ALA A 302 18.83 9.63 10.25
C ALA A 302 18.87 10.80 9.24
N ARG A 303 19.09 12.03 9.71
CA ARG A 303 19.21 13.20 8.84
C ARG A 303 20.43 13.10 7.90
N MET A 304 21.58 12.63 8.40
CA MET A 304 22.77 12.43 7.56
C MET A 304 22.55 11.33 6.50
N THR A 305 21.89 10.23 6.86
CA THR A 305 21.53 9.16 5.93
C THR A 305 20.59 9.67 4.85
N ALA A 306 19.53 10.39 5.22
CA ALA A 306 18.57 10.96 4.27
C ALA A 306 19.23 11.95 3.29
N ILE A 307 20.17 12.77 3.79
CA ILE A 307 20.96 13.66 2.94
C ILE A 307 21.85 12.85 1.98
N SER A 308 22.54 11.84 2.48
CA SER A 308 23.37 10.95 1.63
C SER A 308 22.54 10.31 0.51
N GLU A 309 21.35 9.81 0.83
CA GLU A 309 20.40 9.24 -0.15
C GLU A 309 19.93 10.31 -1.17
N THR A 310 19.63 11.52 -0.71
CA THR A 310 19.23 12.65 -1.57
C THR A 310 20.35 13.05 -2.54
N LEU A 311 21.58 13.13 -2.06
CA LEU A 311 22.75 13.41 -2.89
C LEU A 311 23.01 12.29 -3.91
N ALA A 312 22.94 11.04 -3.47
CA ALA A 312 23.07 9.87 -4.37
C ALA A 312 21.97 9.85 -5.42
N PHE A 313 20.73 10.14 -5.01
CA PHE A 313 19.59 10.26 -5.94
C PHE A 313 19.82 11.37 -6.96
N ARG A 314 20.29 12.55 -6.55
CA ARG A 314 20.61 13.65 -7.47
C ARG A 314 21.70 13.28 -8.49
N LEU A 315 22.73 12.56 -8.07
CA LEU A 315 23.73 12.01 -8.99
C LEU A 315 23.13 10.98 -9.92
N GLY A 316 22.22 10.17 -9.42
CA GLY A 316 21.45 9.18 -10.20
C GLY A 316 20.60 9.82 -11.31
N THR A 317 20.12 11.05 -11.15
CA THR A 317 19.40 11.76 -12.21
C THR A 317 20.29 12.06 -13.44
N GLU A 318 21.60 12.19 -13.22
CA GLU A 318 22.60 12.38 -14.27
C GLU A 318 23.13 11.06 -14.86
N GLY A 319 22.56 9.92 -14.42
CA GLY A 319 22.90 8.59 -14.90
C GLY A 319 23.91 7.83 -14.04
N TYR A 320 24.28 8.35 -12.90
CA TYR A 320 25.15 7.64 -11.96
C TYR A 320 24.32 6.78 -10.99
N ALA A 321 23.66 5.77 -11.54
CA ALA A 321 22.67 4.94 -10.83
C ALA A 321 23.23 4.19 -9.61
N PHE A 322 24.54 4.01 -9.54
CA PHE A 322 25.23 3.36 -8.41
C PHE A 322 26.08 4.35 -7.60
N ALA A 323 25.76 5.63 -7.66
CA ALA A 323 26.44 6.62 -6.84
C ALA A 323 26.31 6.27 -5.34
N ASN A 324 27.43 6.27 -4.66
CA ASN A 324 27.52 6.06 -3.23
C ASN A 324 27.93 7.36 -2.54
N VAL A 325 27.16 7.78 -1.55
CA VAL A 325 27.47 8.95 -0.75
C VAL A 325 27.42 8.56 0.72
N ASN A 326 28.57 8.64 1.38
CA ASN A 326 28.70 8.26 2.78
C ASN A 326 28.98 9.48 3.65
N ALA A 327 28.13 9.70 4.65
CA ALA A 327 28.32 10.71 5.68
C ALA A 327 29.20 10.13 6.80
N VAL A 328 30.37 10.72 7.02
CA VAL A 328 31.30 10.32 8.08
C VAL A 328 31.40 11.44 9.09
N PRO A 329 30.87 11.26 10.32
CA PRO A 329 31.09 12.22 11.41
C PRO A 329 32.48 12.03 11.99
N GLU A 330 33.20 13.12 12.18
CA GLU A 330 34.50 13.20 12.86
C GLU A 330 34.31 13.97 14.16
N PRO A 331 34.29 13.30 15.33
CA PRO A 331 34.19 13.98 16.63
C PRO A 331 35.39 14.94 16.85
N GLY A 332 35.07 16.15 17.25
CA GLY A 332 36.01 17.19 17.55
C GLY A 332 36.02 17.60 19.04
N GLU A 333 36.71 18.70 19.36
CA GLU A 333 36.72 19.25 20.71
C GLU A 333 35.37 19.91 21.06
N ASN A 334 35.06 20.02 22.35
CA ASN A 334 33.85 20.68 22.88
C ASN A 334 32.51 20.05 22.40
N ASN A 335 32.46 18.70 22.24
CA ASN A 335 31.29 17.98 21.79
C ASN A 335 30.76 18.47 20.42
N THR A 336 31.65 18.81 19.51
CA THR A 336 31.32 19.14 18.13
C THR A 336 31.71 17.98 17.20
N ALA A 337 31.05 17.85 16.04
CA ALA A 337 31.40 16.90 15.01
C ALA A 337 31.44 17.56 13.64
N ALA A 338 32.54 17.40 12.91
CA ALA A 338 32.58 17.73 11.50
C ALA A 338 32.00 16.57 10.70
N VAL A 339 31.12 16.86 9.74
CA VAL A 339 30.51 15.80 8.89
C VAL A 339 31.07 15.95 7.48
N THR A 340 31.70 14.88 6.99
CA THR A 340 32.21 14.82 5.63
C THR A 340 31.36 13.84 4.81
N PHE A 341 30.71 14.35 3.75
CA PHE A 341 30.05 13.53 2.75
C PHE A 341 31.05 13.14 1.66
N PHE A 342 31.38 11.86 1.60
CA PHE A 342 32.24 11.30 0.56
C PHE A 342 31.40 10.86 -0.62
N VAL A 343 31.62 11.50 -1.77
CA VAL A 343 30.86 11.29 -3.01
C VAL A 343 31.67 10.41 -3.95
N GLU A 344 31.14 9.23 -4.25
CA GLU A 344 31.67 8.26 -5.20
C GLU A 344 30.62 7.94 -6.27
N PRO A 345 30.58 8.70 -7.38
CA PRO A 345 29.52 8.53 -8.39
C PRO A 345 29.59 7.21 -9.15
N GLY A 346 30.74 6.57 -9.22
CA GLY A 346 30.95 5.39 -10.04
C GLY A 346 30.97 5.71 -11.55
N LYS A 347 30.50 4.77 -12.37
CA LYS A 347 30.37 4.93 -13.83
C LYS A 347 28.95 5.35 -14.19
N ARG A 348 28.83 6.12 -15.28
CA ARG A 348 27.52 6.47 -15.85
C ARG A 348 26.90 5.24 -16.49
N ALA A 349 25.64 4.98 -16.16
CA ALA A 349 24.91 3.80 -16.60
C ALA A 349 23.87 4.12 -17.66
N TYR A 350 23.63 3.16 -18.57
CA TYR A 350 22.60 3.23 -19.60
C TYR A 350 21.66 2.04 -19.48
N VAL A 351 20.37 2.26 -19.66
CA VAL A 351 19.36 1.20 -19.55
C VAL A 351 19.42 0.31 -20.80
N ARG A 352 19.74 -0.94 -20.63
CA ARG A 352 19.66 -1.95 -21.67
C ARG A 352 18.22 -2.39 -21.92
N ARG A 353 17.52 -2.76 -20.86
CA ARG A 353 16.11 -3.22 -20.90
C ARG A 353 15.33 -2.76 -19.69
N VAL A 354 14.03 -2.60 -19.89
CA VAL A 354 13.02 -2.47 -18.83
C VAL A 354 12.20 -3.74 -18.83
N ASN A 355 12.30 -4.51 -17.73
CA ASN A 355 11.60 -5.77 -17.55
C ASN A 355 10.47 -5.60 -16.54
N PHE A 356 9.41 -6.39 -16.72
CA PHE A 356 8.29 -6.47 -15.79
C PHE A 356 8.11 -7.91 -15.31
N ASP A 357 7.81 -8.07 -14.04
CA ASP A 357 7.56 -9.35 -13.39
C ASP A 357 6.38 -9.23 -12.42
N GLY A 358 5.58 -10.30 -12.31
CA GLY A 358 4.42 -10.34 -11.44
C GLY A 358 3.10 -9.85 -12.07
N ASN A 359 3.11 -9.32 -13.29
CA ASN A 359 1.92 -8.90 -14.03
C ASN A 359 1.25 -10.09 -14.73
N VAL A 360 0.50 -10.90 -13.98
CA VAL A 360 -0.15 -12.12 -14.47
C VAL A 360 -1.38 -11.80 -15.32
N SER A 361 -2.18 -10.83 -14.89
CA SER A 361 -3.42 -10.40 -15.57
C SER A 361 -3.22 -9.18 -16.44
N THR A 362 -2.41 -8.22 -15.98
CA THR A 362 -2.15 -6.96 -16.68
C THR A 362 -1.13 -7.16 -17.79
N ARG A 363 -1.45 -6.68 -18.98
CA ARG A 363 -0.58 -6.82 -20.15
C ARG A 363 0.65 -5.91 -20.05
N ASP A 364 1.78 -6.36 -20.58
CA ASP A 364 3.05 -5.63 -20.63
C ASP A 364 2.93 -4.23 -21.26
N ASP A 365 2.11 -4.12 -22.32
CA ASP A 365 1.91 -2.85 -23.02
C ASP A 365 1.30 -1.77 -22.11
N VAL A 366 0.48 -2.17 -21.12
CA VAL A 366 -0.09 -1.25 -20.13
C VAL A 366 0.99 -0.70 -19.20
N LEU A 367 1.90 -1.56 -18.72
CA LEU A 367 3.01 -1.12 -17.87
C LEU A 367 3.99 -0.24 -18.65
N ARG A 368 4.29 -0.63 -19.91
CA ARG A 368 5.21 0.14 -20.78
C ARG A 368 4.73 1.54 -21.10
N GLN A 369 3.41 1.76 -21.18
CA GLN A 369 2.81 3.09 -21.38
C GLN A 369 3.08 4.05 -20.21
N GLU A 370 3.33 3.52 -19.02
CA GLU A 370 3.65 4.32 -17.84
C GLU A 370 5.15 4.63 -17.71
N MET A 371 6.00 4.06 -18.57
CA MET A 371 7.44 4.26 -18.47
C MET A 371 7.87 5.61 -19.04
N THR A 372 8.59 6.36 -18.23
CA THR A 372 9.30 7.59 -18.63
C THR A 372 10.79 7.34 -18.87
N GLN A 373 11.33 6.28 -18.24
CA GLN A 373 12.67 5.80 -18.50
C GLN A 373 12.67 4.95 -19.76
N MET A 374 13.42 5.39 -20.78
CA MET A 374 13.53 4.69 -22.05
C MET A 374 14.71 3.73 -22.07
N GLU A 375 14.53 2.58 -22.76
CA GLU A 375 15.64 1.67 -23.11
C GLU A 375 16.64 2.37 -24.05
N GLY A 376 17.93 2.11 -23.86
CA GLY A 376 19.02 2.77 -24.59
C GLY A 376 19.34 4.18 -24.05
N GLY A 377 18.54 4.74 -23.17
CA GLY A 377 18.77 6.04 -22.55
C GLY A 377 19.64 5.95 -21.29
N ILE A 378 20.06 7.11 -20.82
CA ILE A 378 20.77 7.24 -19.55
C ILE A 378 19.85 6.74 -18.42
N ALA A 379 20.38 5.93 -17.51
CA ALA A 379 19.64 5.41 -16.35
C ALA A 379 19.42 6.54 -15.32
N SER A 380 18.28 7.21 -15.41
CA SER A 380 17.96 8.37 -14.58
C SER A 380 17.06 7.98 -13.42
N SER A 381 17.55 8.15 -12.18
CA SER A 381 16.84 7.74 -10.96
C SER A 381 15.47 8.40 -10.83
N ASP A 382 15.33 9.67 -11.21
CA ASP A 382 14.05 10.38 -11.19
C ASP A 382 13.03 9.77 -12.18
N ARG A 383 13.47 9.42 -13.40
CA ARG A 383 12.59 8.79 -14.39
C ARG A 383 12.19 7.38 -13.98
N ILE A 384 13.11 6.63 -13.40
CA ILE A 384 12.84 5.26 -12.90
C ILE A 384 11.82 5.34 -11.76
N GLU A 385 12.03 6.20 -10.77
CA GLU A 385 11.11 6.33 -9.63
C GLU A 385 9.77 6.98 -10.03
N PHE A 386 9.80 7.94 -10.97
CA PHE A 386 8.58 8.52 -11.52
C PHE A 386 7.75 7.46 -12.27
N SER A 387 8.39 6.58 -13.03
CA SER A 387 7.70 5.46 -13.70
C SER A 387 7.06 4.51 -12.68
N LYS A 388 7.75 4.20 -11.57
CA LYS A 388 7.17 3.42 -10.46
C LYS A 388 5.95 4.13 -9.88
N THR A 389 6.04 5.42 -9.57
CA THR A 389 4.93 6.22 -9.07
C THR A 389 3.72 6.21 -10.04
N ARG A 390 3.97 6.23 -11.35
CA ARG A 390 2.90 6.13 -12.36
C ARG A 390 2.23 4.77 -12.32
N LEU A 391 2.99 3.68 -12.20
CA LEU A 391 2.43 2.32 -12.03
C LEU A 391 1.58 2.22 -10.77
N GLU A 392 2.05 2.76 -9.65
CA GLU A 392 1.30 2.79 -8.38
C GLU A 392 -0.02 3.55 -8.52
N ARG A 393 -0.03 4.65 -9.25
CA ARG A 393 -1.23 5.48 -9.51
C ARG A 393 -2.29 4.79 -10.36
N LEU A 394 -1.95 3.76 -11.13
CA LEU A 394 -2.95 2.98 -11.85
C LEU A 394 -3.94 2.30 -10.91
N GLY A 395 -3.52 1.98 -9.69
CA GLY A 395 -4.35 1.26 -8.72
C GLY A 395 -4.57 -0.21 -9.08
N PHE A 396 -3.76 -0.78 -9.97
CA PHE A 396 -3.80 -2.18 -10.38
C PHE A 396 -2.91 -3.06 -9.52
N PHE A 397 -1.97 -2.44 -8.81
CA PHE A 397 -0.94 -3.10 -8.03
C PHE A 397 -1.02 -2.71 -6.56
N LYS A 398 -0.87 -3.70 -5.69
CA LYS A 398 -0.77 -3.53 -4.24
C LYS A 398 0.63 -3.03 -3.84
N ALA A 399 1.65 -3.49 -4.57
CA ALA A 399 3.03 -3.08 -4.40
C ALA A 399 3.73 -3.01 -5.76
N VAL A 400 4.61 -2.03 -5.92
CA VAL A 400 5.49 -1.87 -7.07
C VAL A 400 6.90 -1.66 -6.54
N ASN A 401 7.80 -2.57 -6.87
CA ASN A 401 9.22 -2.45 -6.56
C ASN A 401 10.02 -2.26 -7.84
N VAL A 402 11.12 -1.55 -7.76
CA VAL A 402 12.04 -1.37 -8.88
C VAL A 402 13.47 -1.61 -8.44
N ASP A 403 14.17 -2.44 -9.20
CA ASP A 403 15.57 -2.75 -9.00
C ASP A 403 16.37 -2.43 -10.25
N THR A 404 17.51 -1.77 -10.08
CA THR A 404 18.47 -1.51 -11.15
C THR A 404 19.65 -2.44 -11.01
N VAL A 405 19.79 -3.37 -11.96
CA VAL A 405 20.76 -4.46 -11.87
C VAL A 405 21.84 -4.29 -12.95
N PRO A 406 23.14 -4.29 -12.60
CA PRO A 406 24.23 -4.27 -13.59
C PRO A 406 24.18 -5.49 -14.51
N VAL A 407 24.41 -5.28 -15.80
CA VAL A 407 24.46 -6.36 -16.78
C VAL A 407 25.83 -7.06 -16.70
N PRO A 408 25.92 -8.36 -16.43
CA PRO A 408 27.17 -9.06 -16.35
C PRO A 408 28.02 -8.93 -17.64
N GLY A 409 29.30 -8.62 -17.47
CA GLY A 409 30.25 -8.48 -18.61
C GLY A 409 30.20 -7.10 -19.30
N THR A 410 29.45 -6.15 -18.77
CA THR A 410 29.43 -4.75 -19.22
C THR A 410 29.75 -3.84 -18.03
N ASP A 411 30.29 -2.67 -18.33
CA ASP A 411 30.73 -1.73 -17.29
C ASP A 411 29.73 -0.58 -17.07
N ASP A 412 28.79 -0.40 -18.02
CA ASP A 412 27.93 0.78 -18.11
C ASP A 412 26.46 0.45 -18.49
N LEU A 413 26.11 -0.84 -18.60
CA LEU A 413 24.74 -1.25 -18.88
C LEU A 413 24.02 -1.76 -17.64
N VAL A 414 22.76 -1.38 -17.54
CA VAL A 414 21.87 -1.82 -16.46
C VAL A 414 20.53 -2.31 -17.03
N ASP A 415 19.95 -3.27 -16.36
CA ASP A 415 18.55 -3.65 -16.53
C ASP A 415 17.73 -3.04 -15.41
N VAL A 416 16.59 -2.46 -15.76
CA VAL A 416 15.61 -1.94 -14.78
C VAL A 416 14.46 -2.93 -14.69
N ASN A 417 14.30 -3.54 -13.52
CA ASN A 417 13.31 -4.59 -13.28
C ASN A 417 12.21 -4.04 -12.37
N TYR A 418 10.99 -3.95 -12.88
CA TYR A 418 9.80 -3.62 -12.09
C TYR A 418 9.10 -4.92 -11.70
N SER A 419 9.05 -5.18 -10.38
CA SER A 419 8.29 -6.30 -9.81
C SER A 419 6.99 -5.77 -9.22
N VAL A 420 5.86 -6.29 -9.70
CA VAL A 420 4.54 -5.84 -9.29
C VAL A 420 3.76 -6.95 -8.58
N GLU A 421 2.98 -6.60 -7.56
CA GLU A 421 1.99 -7.47 -6.93
C GLU A 421 0.60 -6.97 -7.32
N GLU A 422 -0.11 -7.73 -8.15
CA GLU A 422 -1.45 -7.34 -8.62
C GLU A 422 -2.49 -7.38 -7.51
N GLN A 423 -3.48 -6.48 -7.60
CA GLN A 423 -4.65 -6.47 -6.74
C GLN A 423 -5.93 -6.47 -7.57
N PRO A 424 -7.08 -6.87 -7.00
CA PRO A 424 -8.37 -6.77 -7.70
C PRO A 424 -8.64 -5.34 -8.16
N THR A 425 -8.92 -5.18 -9.46
CA THR A 425 -9.18 -3.88 -10.11
C THR A 425 -10.66 -3.59 -10.28
N GLY A 426 -11.49 -4.63 -10.06
CA GLY A 426 -12.94 -4.53 -10.02
C GLY A 426 -13.44 -4.00 -8.69
N SER A 427 -14.44 -3.13 -8.73
CA SER A 427 -15.13 -2.63 -7.54
C SER A 427 -16.64 -2.70 -7.73
N LEU A 428 -17.31 -3.11 -6.66
CA LEU A 428 -18.77 -3.02 -6.51
C LEU A 428 -19.04 -2.12 -5.32
N SER A 429 -19.75 -1.03 -5.54
CA SER A 429 -20.17 -0.12 -4.49
C SER A 429 -21.68 0.04 -4.48
N ALA A 430 -22.25 0.09 -3.28
CA ALA A 430 -23.62 0.49 -3.05
C ALA A 430 -23.60 1.65 -2.06
N SER A 431 -24.36 2.68 -2.30
CA SER A 431 -24.46 3.86 -1.46
C SER A 431 -25.90 4.17 -1.11
N VAL A 432 -26.09 4.67 0.10
CA VAL A 432 -27.36 5.23 0.56
C VAL A 432 -27.05 6.63 1.07
N GLY A 433 -27.77 7.60 0.57
CA GLY A 433 -27.64 8.99 0.96
C GLY A 433 -29.01 9.59 1.29
N PHE A 434 -28.97 10.80 1.79
CA PHE A 434 -30.16 11.63 2.00
C PHE A 434 -29.79 13.09 1.80
N SER A 435 -30.59 13.81 1.03
CA SER A 435 -30.54 15.27 1.01
C SER A 435 -31.95 15.84 1.16
N GLN A 436 -32.01 17.07 1.62
CA GLN A 436 -33.33 17.75 1.76
C GLN A 436 -33.99 18.03 0.40
N ASP A 437 -33.18 18.14 -0.65
CA ASP A 437 -33.62 18.50 -1.99
C ASP A 437 -34.03 17.27 -2.83
N SER A 438 -33.36 16.11 -2.64
CA SER A 438 -33.56 14.92 -3.47
C SER A 438 -34.06 13.69 -2.69
N GLY A 439 -34.42 13.88 -1.41
CA GLY A 439 -34.90 12.80 -0.55
C GLY A 439 -33.86 11.71 -0.32
N VAL A 440 -34.31 10.46 -0.33
CA VAL A 440 -33.43 9.28 -0.18
C VAL A 440 -32.74 8.96 -1.51
N ILE A 441 -31.43 8.84 -1.49
CA ILE A 441 -30.60 8.55 -2.66
C ILE A 441 -30.03 7.15 -2.52
N LEU A 442 -30.32 6.31 -3.49
CA LEU A 442 -29.76 4.96 -3.60
C LEU A 442 -28.84 4.88 -4.82
N GLY A 443 -27.61 4.45 -4.62
CA GLY A 443 -26.64 4.28 -5.70
C GLY A 443 -26.08 2.88 -5.72
N ALA A 444 -25.86 2.35 -6.91
CA ALA A 444 -25.07 1.15 -7.13
C ALA A 444 -24.14 1.37 -8.31
N ASN A 445 -22.86 0.99 -8.15
CA ASN A 445 -21.88 1.12 -9.21
C ASN A 445 -20.98 -0.12 -9.26
N VAL A 446 -20.81 -0.65 -10.44
CA VAL A 446 -19.84 -1.70 -10.75
C VAL A 446 -18.81 -1.11 -11.71
N SER A 447 -17.55 -1.21 -11.37
CA SER A 447 -16.49 -0.76 -12.27
C SER A 447 -15.33 -1.74 -12.29
N GLU A 448 -14.76 -1.92 -13.47
CA GLU A 448 -13.52 -2.65 -13.72
C GLU A 448 -12.52 -1.68 -14.36
N ASN A 449 -11.42 -1.41 -13.65
CA ASN A 449 -10.43 -0.42 -14.10
C ASN A 449 -9.37 -1.00 -15.03
N ASN A 450 -9.24 -2.33 -15.06
CA ASN A 450 -8.28 -3.04 -15.90
C ASN A 450 -8.97 -4.16 -16.69
N PHE A 451 -9.97 -3.79 -17.47
CA PHE A 451 -10.82 -4.74 -18.20
C PHE A 451 -10.02 -5.66 -19.11
N PHE A 452 -10.04 -6.96 -18.83
CA PHE A 452 -9.23 -8.00 -19.47
C PHE A 452 -7.71 -7.68 -19.49
N GLY A 453 -7.19 -7.02 -18.46
CA GLY A 453 -5.77 -6.70 -18.36
C GLY A 453 -5.28 -5.63 -19.32
N THR A 454 -6.17 -4.89 -19.97
CA THR A 454 -5.85 -3.93 -21.05
C THR A 454 -5.70 -2.49 -20.55
N GLY A 455 -5.76 -2.24 -19.24
CA GLY A 455 -5.73 -0.89 -18.66
C GLY A 455 -6.97 -0.04 -18.97
N LYS A 456 -7.98 -0.62 -19.60
CA LYS A 456 -9.21 0.07 -19.96
C LYS A 456 -10.25 -0.05 -18.88
N ARG A 457 -11.05 1.01 -18.70
CA ARG A 457 -12.11 1.04 -17.69
C ARG A 457 -13.46 0.78 -18.31
N VAL A 458 -14.24 -0.07 -17.66
CA VAL A 458 -15.67 -0.25 -17.93
C VAL A 458 -16.42 0.00 -16.63
N SER A 459 -17.50 0.79 -16.68
CA SER A 459 -18.34 0.98 -15.50
C SER A 459 -19.82 0.97 -15.87
N PHE A 460 -20.63 0.50 -14.93
CA PHE A 460 -22.08 0.55 -14.95
C PHE A 460 -22.55 1.15 -13.64
N GLY A 461 -23.34 2.21 -13.72
CA GLY A 461 -23.88 2.92 -12.55
C GLY A 461 -25.39 3.05 -12.66
N VAL A 462 -26.07 2.94 -11.52
CA VAL A 462 -27.48 3.25 -11.34
C VAL A 462 -27.64 4.13 -10.12
N ASN A 463 -28.37 5.24 -10.24
CA ASN A 463 -28.75 6.09 -9.14
C ASN A 463 -30.26 6.31 -9.17
N VAL A 464 -30.87 6.27 -7.99
CA VAL A 464 -32.29 6.47 -7.81
C VAL A 464 -32.50 7.40 -6.60
N SER A 465 -33.19 8.51 -6.82
CA SER A 465 -33.70 9.41 -5.78
C SER A 465 -35.15 9.72 -6.09
N ASP A 466 -35.78 10.53 -5.26
CA ASP A 466 -37.16 10.99 -5.50
C ASP A 466 -37.18 11.81 -6.81
N SER A 467 -36.23 12.73 -7.01
CA SER A 467 -36.18 13.59 -8.18
C SER A 467 -35.47 13.01 -9.39
N VAL A 468 -34.49 12.09 -9.25
CA VAL A 468 -33.68 11.59 -10.38
C VAL A 468 -33.54 10.08 -10.37
N LYS A 469 -33.83 9.46 -11.52
CA LYS A 469 -33.51 8.06 -11.80
C LYS A 469 -32.55 8.00 -12.98
N SER A 470 -31.39 7.42 -12.81
CA SER A 470 -30.39 7.34 -13.89
C SER A 470 -29.67 6.01 -13.96
N ALA A 471 -29.34 5.62 -15.17
CA ALA A 471 -28.48 4.49 -15.45
C ALA A 471 -27.46 4.89 -16.51
N ASN A 472 -26.20 4.51 -16.32
CA ASN A 472 -25.14 4.80 -17.29
C ASN A 472 -24.18 3.62 -17.44
N ILE A 473 -23.72 3.42 -18.65
CA ILE A 473 -22.63 2.51 -19.01
C ILE A 473 -21.53 3.33 -19.63
N SER A 474 -20.31 3.17 -19.17
CA SER A 474 -19.16 3.85 -19.77
C SER A 474 -17.99 2.92 -20.01
N TYR A 475 -17.26 3.22 -21.06
CA TYR A 475 -16.00 2.61 -21.41
C TYR A 475 -14.97 3.71 -21.64
N MET A 476 -13.75 3.54 -21.12
CA MET A 476 -12.67 4.49 -21.29
C MET A 476 -11.36 3.76 -21.60
N ASP A 477 -10.71 4.20 -22.65
CA ASP A 477 -9.35 3.83 -23.03
C ASP A 477 -8.43 5.03 -22.71
N PRO A 478 -7.60 4.96 -21.65
CA PRO A 478 -6.76 6.10 -21.24
C PRO A 478 -5.62 6.40 -22.21
N TYR A 479 -5.20 5.41 -23.00
CA TYR A 479 -4.12 5.48 -23.95
C TYR A 479 -4.57 5.07 -25.35
N TYR A 480 -5.60 5.75 -25.90
CA TYR A 480 -6.02 5.55 -27.28
C TYR A 480 -4.91 5.88 -28.27
N THR A 481 -4.07 6.86 -27.93
CA THR A 481 -2.82 7.15 -28.64
C THR A 481 -1.64 7.04 -27.68
N VAL A 482 -0.43 6.84 -28.22
CA VAL A 482 0.81 6.77 -27.45
C VAL A 482 1.13 8.05 -26.67
N ASP A 483 0.62 9.19 -27.12
CA ASP A 483 0.79 10.49 -26.45
C ASP A 483 -0.18 10.70 -25.28
N GLY A 484 -0.95 9.67 -24.89
CA GLY A 484 -1.86 9.73 -23.76
C GLY A 484 -3.21 10.39 -24.02
N VAL A 485 -3.62 10.50 -25.29
CA VAL A 485 -5.00 10.88 -25.63
C VAL A 485 -5.93 9.76 -25.20
N SER A 486 -6.86 10.05 -24.30
CA SER A 486 -7.89 9.09 -23.90
C SER A 486 -9.10 9.14 -24.81
N ARG A 487 -9.80 8.01 -24.95
CA ARG A 487 -11.08 7.91 -25.66
C ARG A 487 -12.12 7.22 -24.79
N GLY A 488 -13.25 7.88 -24.61
CA GLY A 488 -14.38 7.35 -23.85
C GLY A 488 -15.63 7.19 -24.72
N PHE A 489 -16.45 6.20 -24.34
CA PHE A 489 -17.81 6.02 -24.84
C PHE A 489 -18.74 5.91 -23.63
N SER A 490 -19.88 6.60 -23.67
CA SER A 490 -20.90 6.45 -22.64
C SER A 490 -22.29 6.41 -23.26
N VAL A 491 -23.14 5.61 -22.64
CA VAL A 491 -24.59 5.57 -22.95
C VAL A 491 -25.32 5.75 -21.63
N PHE A 492 -26.32 6.58 -21.63
CA PHE A 492 -27.09 6.91 -20.43
C PHE A 492 -28.59 6.96 -20.71
N ALA A 493 -29.34 6.69 -19.65
CA ALA A 493 -30.77 6.95 -19.54
C ALA A 493 -31.01 7.69 -18.23
N ARG A 494 -31.77 8.77 -18.26
CA ARG A 494 -32.07 9.59 -17.11
C ARG A 494 -33.52 10.06 -17.15
N GLU A 495 -34.18 9.98 -16.03
CA GLU A 495 -35.49 10.60 -15.77
C GLU A 495 -35.31 11.61 -14.65
N THR A 496 -35.70 12.84 -14.87
CA THR A 496 -35.66 13.91 -13.87
C THR A 496 -37.09 14.40 -13.63
N ASP A 497 -37.53 14.36 -12.38
CA ASP A 497 -38.79 14.93 -11.90
C ASP A 497 -38.51 16.32 -11.31
N PHE A 498 -38.85 17.35 -12.04
CA PHE A 498 -38.60 18.71 -11.64
C PHE A 498 -39.58 19.22 -10.60
N GLU A 499 -40.73 18.55 -10.40
CA GLU A 499 -41.64 18.83 -9.31
C GLU A 499 -41.04 18.45 -7.95
N GLU A 500 -40.37 17.30 -7.89
CA GLU A 500 -39.64 16.87 -6.70
C GLU A 500 -38.34 17.67 -6.45
N GLU A 501 -37.91 18.48 -7.41
CA GLU A 501 -36.81 19.44 -7.24
C GLU A 501 -37.29 20.84 -6.87
N ASP A 502 -38.55 21.01 -6.55
CA ASP A 502 -39.21 22.30 -6.26
C ASP A 502 -39.08 23.35 -7.40
N ILE A 503 -39.06 22.88 -8.66
CA ILE A 503 -38.83 23.73 -9.82
C ILE A 503 -40.15 23.98 -10.58
N SER A 504 -40.70 22.95 -11.21
CA SER A 504 -41.97 23.05 -11.96
C SER A 504 -42.52 21.67 -12.27
N SER A 505 -43.85 21.55 -12.40
CA SER A 505 -44.55 20.28 -12.57
C SER A 505 -44.34 19.69 -13.98
N TYR A 506 -43.16 19.12 -14.24
CA TYR A 506 -42.89 18.34 -15.44
C TYR A 506 -41.78 17.30 -15.23
N LEU A 507 -41.80 16.25 -16.04
CA LEU A 507 -40.80 15.20 -16.11
C LEU A 507 -39.98 15.35 -17.38
N LEU A 508 -38.67 15.11 -17.27
CA LEU A 508 -37.76 15.08 -18.41
C LEU A 508 -37.07 13.69 -18.51
N ASP A 509 -37.38 12.98 -19.57
CA ASP A 509 -36.67 11.74 -19.91
C ASP A 509 -35.54 12.06 -20.94
N GLU A 510 -34.33 11.62 -20.62
CA GLU A 510 -33.18 11.77 -21.49
C GLU A 510 -32.54 10.41 -21.79
N TYR A 511 -32.30 10.14 -23.06
CA TYR A 511 -31.57 8.96 -23.52
C TYR A 511 -30.45 9.44 -24.45
N GLY A 512 -29.22 9.01 -24.19
CA GLY A 512 -28.15 9.54 -25.02
C GLY A 512 -26.89 8.71 -25.02
N GLY A 513 -25.97 9.14 -25.87
CA GLY A 513 -24.64 8.59 -25.95
C GLY A 513 -23.61 9.68 -26.26
N ARG A 514 -22.41 9.50 -25.74
CA ARG A 514 -21.29 10.45 -25.93
C ARG A 514 -20.02 9.73 -26.32
N VAL A 515 -19.24 10.35 -27.18
CA VAL A 515 -17.86 9.98 -27.50
C VAL A 515 -16.96 11.12 -27.02
N THR A 516 -16.04 10.83 -26.13
CA THR A 516 -15.18 11.82 -25.51
C THR A 516 -13.72 11.53 -25.83
N PHE A 517 -12.94 12.54 -26.14
CA PHE A 517 -11.49 12.51 -26.23
C PHE A 517 -10.91 13.42 -25.16
N GLY A 518 -9.95 12.90 -24.38
CA GLY A 518 -9.26 13.66 -23.36
C GLY A 518 -7.78 13.79 -23.69
N TYR A 519 -7.27 15.00 -23.71
CA TYR A 519 -5.87 15.31 -23.98
C TYR A 519 -5.23 15.93 -22.73
N PRO A 520 -4.25 15.25 -22.09
CA PRO A 520 -3.46 15.84 -21.03
C PRO A 520 -2.44 16.80 -21.63
N THR A 521 -2.59 18.11 -21.39
CA THR A 521 -1.64 19.12 -21.88
C THR A 521 -0.38 19.12 -21.01
N ASP A 522 -0.56 18.93 -19.72
CA ASP A 522 0.48 18.78 -18.70
C ASP A 522 -0.07 17.97 -17.49
N ASN A 523 0.72 17.85 -16.42
CA ASN A 523 0.35 17.07 -15.25
C ASN A 523 -0.86 17.62 -14.46
N ILE A 524 -1.21 18.88 -14.68
CA ILE A 524 -2.27 19.61 -13.94
C ILE A 524 -3.39 20.11 -14.86
N THR A 525 -3.22 20.01 -16.18
CA THR A 525 -4.16 20.56 -17.16
C THR A 525 -4.68 19.46 -18.09
N ARG A 526 -5.99 19.40 -18.27
CA ARG A 526 -6.65 18.47 -19.20
C ARG A 526 -7.65 19.19 -20.08
N LEU A 527 -7.64 18.87 -21.36
CA LEU A 527 -8.67 19.23 -22.32
C LEU A 527 -9.52 18.00 -22.62
N ASN A 528 -10.85 18.13 -22.61
CA ASN A 528 -11.73 17.10 -23.12
C ASN A 528 -12.62 17.73 -24.19
N PHE A 529 -12.93 16.96 -25.21
CA PHE A 529 -13.83 17.36 -26.28
C PHE A 529 -14.53 16.12 -26.84
N GLY A 530 -15.68 16.31 -27.45
CA GLY A 530 -16.39 15.17 -27.99
C GLY A 530 -17.70 15.51 -28.66
N LEU A 531 -18.40 14.44 -29.01
CA LEU A 531 -19.69 14.46 -29.69
C LEU A 531 -20.73 13.79 -28.78
N GLY A 532 -21.89 14.35 -28.70
CA GLY A 532 -23.03 13.80 -27.98
C GLY A 532 -24.27 13.69 -28.89
N TYR A 533 -25.12 12.74 -28.55
CA TYR A 533 -26.48 12.64 -29.02
C TYR A 533 -27.38 12.48 -27.81
N THR A 534 -28.45 13.26 -27.71
CA THR A 534 -29.45 13.18 -26.65
C THR A 534 -30.84 13.27 -27.25
N LEU A 535 -31.68 12.28 -26.89
CA LEU A 535 -33.12 12.32 -27.10
C LEU A 535 -33.76 12.77 -25.80
N SER A 536 -34.34 13.98 -25.79
CA SER A 536 -35.03 14.55 -24.63
C SER A 536 -36.53 14.47 -24.86
N LYS A 537 -37.29 14.00 -23.84
CA LYS A 537 -38.76 13.93 -23.87
C LYS A 537 -39.32 14.61 -22.64
N ILE A 538 -40.21 15.58 -22.86
CA ILE A 538 -40.87 16.34 -21.81
C ILE A 538 -42.30 15.80 -21.61
N LYS A 539 -42.67 15.59 -20.37
CA LYS A 539 -44.04 15.20 -19.97
C LYS A 539 -44.54 16.24 -18.97
N GLY A 540 -45.53 17.00 -19.35
CA GLY A 540 -46.19 17.97 -18.44
C GLY A 540 -46.94 17.29 -17.32
N GLY A 541 -46.90 17.84 -16.11
CA GLY A 541 -47.69 17.48 -14.95
C GLY A 541 -49.06 18.13 -14.94
N VAL A 542 -49.76 18.07 -13.81
CA VAL A 542 -51.12 18.60 -13.67
C VAL A 542 -51.13 20.13 -13.59
N PHE A 543 -50.12 20.75 -12.98
CA PHE A 543 -49.96 22.19 -12.77
C PHE A 543 -48.74 22.72 -13.51
N THR A 544 -48.53 22.24 -14.74
CA THR A 544 -47.44 22.71 -15.59
C THR A 544 -47.56 24.20 -15.88
N SER A 545 -46.48 24.97 -15.69
CA SER A 545 -46.45 26.40 -15.92
C SER A 545 -46.74 26.77 -17.38
N LYS A 546 -47.19 28.02 -17.62
CA LYS A 546 -47.50 28.48 -18.98
C LYS A 546 -46.30 28.44 -19.91
N GLU A 547 -45.14 28.82 -19.44
CA GLU A 547 -43.92 28.81 -20.24
C GLU A 547 -43.57 27.39 -20.75
N VAL A 548 -43.78 26.37 -19.93
CA VAL A 548 -43.56 24.97 -20.30
C VAL A 548 -44.64 24.48 -21.28
N THR A 549 -45.91 24.84 -21.00
CA THR A 549 -47.03 24.47 -21.87
C THR A 549 -46.91 25.13 -23.23
N ASP A 550 -46.65 26.44 -23.31
CA ASP A 550 -46.43 27.17 -24.55
C ASP A 550 -45.29 26.61 -25.36
N PHE A 551 -44.17 26.26 -24.69
CA PHE A 551 -43.04 25.61 -25.34
C PHE A 551 -43.41 24.26 -25.95
N ILE A 552 -44.13 23.41 -25.22
CA ILE A 552 -44.61 22.11 -25.71
C ILE A 552 -45.55 22.25 -26.90
N ASP A 553 -46.47 23.24 -26.83
CA ASP A 553 -47.44 23.52 -27.89
C ASP A 553 -46.78 24.05 -29.19
N GLU A 554 -45.72 24.87 -29.08
CA GLU A 554 -45.02 25.45 -30.19
C GLU A 554 -43.99 24.52 -30.78
N GLU A 555 -43.16 23.81 -29.96
CA GLU A 555 -41.99 23.09 -30.40
C GLU A 555 -42.16 21.56 -30.33
N GLY A 556 -43.19 21.09 -29.62
CA GLY A 556 -43.41 19.68 -29.32
C GLY A 556 -42.74 19.25 -28.01
N ASN A 557 -42.75 17.95 -27.74
CA ASN A 557 -42.29 17.39 -26.48
C ASN A 557 -41.16 16.36 -26.60
N SER A 558 -40.59 16.20 -27.80
CA SER A 558 -39.53 15.20 -28.03
C SER A 558 -38.51 15.77 -29.00
N PHE A 559 -37.22 15.81 -28.57
CA PHE A 559 -36.16 16.51 -29.27
C PHE A 559 -34.93 15.64 -29.43
N ASN A 560 -34.42 15.56 -30.67
CA ASN A 560 -33.17 14.91 -30.98
C ASN A 560 -32.09 15.98 -31.10
N ASN A 561 -31.13 15.97 -30.19
CA ASN A 561 -30.07 16.96 -30.14
C ASN A 561 -28.71 16.31 -30.38
N TYR A 562 -27.95 16.80 -31.33
CA TYR A 562 -26.55 16.45 -31.58
C TYR A 562 -25.69 17.58 -31.01
N SER A 563 -24.73 17.27 -30.15
CA SER A 563 -23.91 18.28 -29.47
C SER A 563 -22.43 18.10 -29.72
N LEU A 564 -21.72 19.21 -29.77
CA LEU A 564 -20.28 19.32 -29.60
C LEU A 564 -20.03 19.83 -28.19
N PHE A 565 -19.21 19.15 -27.43
CA PHE A 565 -18.80 19.63 -26.13
C PHE A 565 -17.30 19.74 -26.01
N GLY A 566 -16.85 20.72 -25.22
CA GLY A 566 -15.47 20.92 -24.86
C GLY A 566 -15.33 21.33 -23.40
N SER A 567 -14.29 20.85 -22.72
CA SER A 567 -13.97 21.33 -21.39
C SER A 567 -12.45 21.46 -21.21
N TRP A 568 -12.06 22.49 -20.49
CA TRP A 568 -10.69 22.72 -20.06
C TRP A 568 -10.68 22.73 -18.54
N ARG A 569 -9.80 21.95 -17.93
CA ARG A 569 -9.64 21.91 -16.47
C ARG A 569 -8.17 22.02 -16.12
N ARG A 570 -7.86 22.89 -15.15
CA ARG A 570 -6.54 23.04 -14.56
C ARG A 570 -6.67 22.96 -13.04
N SER A 571 -5.92 22.08 -12.37
CA SER A 571 -6.02 21.88 -10.92
C SER A 571 -4.66 21.62 -10.29
N THR A 572 -4.36 22.40 -9.25
CA THR A 572 -3.17 22.26 -8.39
C THR A 572 -3.55 21.87 -6.96
N LEU A 573 -4.80 21.47 -6.73
CA LEU A 573 -5.28 21.12 -5.39
C LEU A 573 -4.44 20.04 -4.76
N ASN A 574 -4.03 20.26 -3.52
CA ASN A 574 -3.18 19.35 -2.76
C ASN A 574 -3.88 18.03 -2.35
N ARG A 575 -5.21 17.97 -2.40
CA ARG A 575 -6.03 16.79 -2.06
C ARG A 575 -7.30 16.77 -2.90
N GLY A 576 -7.80 15.57 -3.20
CA GLY A 576 -9.07 15.39 -3.91
C GLY A 576 -10.30 15.61 -3.01
N VAL A 577 -10.17 15.40 -1.70
CA VAL A 577 -11.22 15.59 -0.72
C VAL A 577 -10.76 16.58 0.35
N LEU A 578 -11.61 17.54 0.69
CA LEU A 578 -11.32 18.62 1.64
C LEU A 578 -9.96 19.30 1.36
N PRO A 579 -9.71 19.87 0.18
CA PRO A 579 -8.47 20.55 -0.14
C PRO A 579 -8.20 21.70 0.84
N SER A 580 -6.91 22.00 1.07
CA SER A 580 -6.50 23.11 1.95
C SER A 580 -5.51 24.05 1.28
N ASP A 581 -5.08 23.74 0.05
CA ASP A 581 -4.14 24.54 -0.72
C ASP A 581 -4.30 24.27 -2.22
N GLY A 582 -3.96 25.28 -3.02
CA GLY A 582 -4.01 25.23 -4.48
C GLY A 582 -5.30 25.76 -5.07
N TYR A 583 -5.49 25.54 -6.35
CA TYR A 583 -6.65 26.04 -7.09
C TYR A 583 -7.17 25.03 -8.12
N SER A 584 -8.42 25.20 -8.50
CA SER A 584 -9.04 24.49 -9.63
C SER A 584 -9.82 25.46 -10.51
N HIS A 585 -9.59 25.43 -11.80
CA HIS A 585 -10.38 26.10 -12.82
C HIS A 585 -11.02 25.08 -13.74
N SER A 586 -12.27 25.29 -14.09
CA SER A 586 -13.00 24.46 -15.06
C SER A 586 -13.81 25.37 -15.98
N LEU A 587 -13.58 25.26 -17.27
CA LEU A 587 -14.37 25.90 -18.29
C LEU A 587 -15.03 24.82 -19.13
N SER A 588 -16.34 24.88 -19.34
CA SER A 588 -17.08 23.96 -20.20
C SER A 588 -17.91 24.74 -21.23
N LEU A 589 -18.07 24.15 -22.40
CA LEU A 589 -18.88 24.62 -23.50
C LEU A 589 -19.62 23.45 -24.14
N ASP A 590 -20.92 23.52 -24.21
CA ASP A 590 -21.80 22.62 -24.94
C ASP A 590 -22.53 23.41 -26.01
N VAL A 591 -22.54 22.91 -27.25
CA VAL A 591 -23.18 23.53 -28.39
C VAL A 591 -23.94 22.46 -29.17
N THR A 592 -25.22 22.58 -29.31
CA THR A 592 -25.98 21.74 -30.23
C THR A 592 -25.63 22.12 -31.66
N VAL A 593 -25.53 21.15 -32.57
CA VAL A 593 -25.10 21.43 -33.96
C VAL A 593 -26.30 21.47 -34.93
N PRO A 594 -26.17 22.10 -36.09
CA PRO A 594 -27.21 22.07 -37.11
C PRO A 594 -27.65 20.65 -37.46
N GLY A 595 -28.95 20.43 -37.53
CA GLY A 595 -29.57 19.07 -37.62
C GLY A 595 -30.15 18.58 -36.30
N SER A 596 -29.88 19.29 -35.20
CA SER A 596 -30.62 19.13 -33.95
C SER A 596 -32.01 19.77 -34.04
N ASP A 597 -32.97 19.22 -33.33
CA ASP A 597 -34.32 19.83 -33.23
C ASP A 597 -34.25 21.17 -32.49
N LEU A 598 -33.35 21.32 -31.52
CA LEU A 598 -33.13 22.57 -30.81
C LEU A 598 -31.68 23.04 -30.94
N THR A 599 -31.52 24.33 -31.27
CA THR A 599 -30.17 24.93 -31.44
C THR A 599 -29.88 25.91 -30.31
N PHE A 600 -28.94 25.56 -29.43
CA PHE A 600 -28.53 26.40 -28.30
C PHE A 600 -27.07 26.12 -27.93
N TYR A 601 -26.50 27.02 -27.16
CA TYR A 601 -25.18 26.81 -26.53
C TYR A 601 -25.26 27.12 -25.05
N LYS A 602 -24.36 26.47 -24.28
CA LYS A 602 -24.23 26.63 -22.83
C LYS A 602 -22.76 26.64 -22.44
N ALA A 603 -22.31 27.67 -21.79
CA ALA A 603 -20.95 27.81 -21.29
C ALA A 603 -20.97 28.02 -19.79
N SER A 604 -20.03 27.39 -19.07
CA SER A 604 -19.85 27.64 -17.66
C SER A 604 -18.38 27.71 -17.27
N HIS A 605 -18.05 28.57 -16.32
CA HIS A 605 -16.74 28.71 -15.74
C HIS A 605 -16.85 28.61 -14.21
N LYS A 606 -16.14 27.62 -13.64
CA LYS A 606 -16.09 27.37 -12.21
C LYS A 606 -14.67 27.50 -11.70
N THR A 607 -14.47 28.17 -10.58
CA THR A 607 -13.18 28.30 -9.92
C THR A 607 -13.28 28.00 -8.42
N ASP A 608 -12.25 27.35 -7.89
CA ASP A 608 -12.02 27.16 -6.47
C ASP A 608 -10.56 27.52 -6.16
N PHE A 609 -10.35 28.40 -5.18
CA PHE A 609 -9.02 28.72 -4.66
C PHE A 609 -8.98 28.45 -3.16
N TYR A 610 -7.87 27.87 -2.71
CA TYR A 610 -7.57 27.61 -1.31
C TYR A 610 -6.25 28.27 -0.93
N PHE A 611 -6.30 29.22 -0.02
CA PHE A 611 -5.16 29.99 0.46
C PHE A 611 -4.91 29.65 1.94
N PRO A 612 -3.88 28.86 2.27
CA PRO A 612 -3.53 28.61 3.65
C PRO A 612 -2.99 29.90 4.29
N ILE A 613 -3.54 30.28 5.47
CA ILE A 613 -3.09 31.44 6.25
C ILE A 613 -1.97 31.03 7.20
N THR A 614 -1.96 29.75 7.62
CA THR A 614 -0.98 29.21 8.57
C THR A 614 -0.16 28.09 7.92
N GLU A 615 1.11 27.95 8.29
CA GLU A 615 2.03 26.92 7.76
C GLU A 615 1.50 25.48 7.91
N ASN A 616 0.72 25.21 8.95
CA ASN A 616 0.10 23.91 9.19
C ASN A 616 -1.23 23.68 8.44
N ASN A 617 -1.63 24.59 7.54
CA ASN A 617 -2.85 24.57 6.74
C ASN A 617 -4.14 24.38 7.57
N ARG A 618 -4.16 24.86 8.82
CA ARG A 618 -5.33 24.76 9.70
C ARG A 618 -6.31 25.89 9.49
N TRP A 619 -5.85 27.08 9.09
CA TRP A 619 -6.66 28.21 8.72
C TRP A 619 -6.51 28.44 7.22
N VAL A 620 -7.61 28.39 6.49
CA VAL A 620 -7.60 28.47 5.02
C VAL A 620 -8.71 29.41 4.58
N VAL A 621 -8.42 30.31 3.68
CA VAL A 621 -9.45 31.05 2.95
C VAL A 621 -9.77 30.29 1.68
N ARG A 622 -11.04 29.96 1.48
CA ARG A 622 -11.55 29.42 0.21
C ARG A 622 -12.37 30.48 -0.49
N THR A 623 -12.15 30.64 -1.78
CA THR A 623 -13.07 31.38 -2.66
C THR A 623 -13.56 30.45 -3.76
N ARG A 624 -14.87 30.46 -3.98
CA ARG A 624 -15.52 29.74 -5.08
C ARG A 624 -16.30 30.75 -5.92
N THR A 625 -16.20 30.64 -7.24
CA THR A 625 -17.03 31.38 -8.16
C THR A 625 -17.55 30.47 -9.27
N GLU A 626 -18.79 30.69 -9.68
CA GLU A 626 -19.40 30.04 -10.82
C GLU A 626 -20.17 31.06 -11.65
N VAL A 627 -19.90 31.06 -12.95
CA VAL A 627 -20.59 31.87 -13.94
C VAL A 627 -21.04 30.98 -15.07
N GLY A 628 -22.29 31.00 -15.42
CA GLY A 628 -22.88 30.24 -16.51
C GLY A 628 -23.68 31.14 -17.44
N TYR A 629 -23.57 30.93 -18.74
CA TYR A 629 -24.37 31.61 -19.75
C TYR A 629 -24.78 30.67 -20.86
N GLY A 630 -26.01 30.74 -21.29
CA GLY A 630 -26.50 29.99 -22.42
C GLY A 630 -27.55 30.78 -23.22
N ASN A 631 -27.70 30.51 -24.50
CA ASN A 631 -28.76 31.09 -25.31
C ASN A 631 -29.05 30.23 -26.56
N GLY A 632 -30.20 30.48 -27.19
CA GLY A 632 -30.51 29.93 -28.48
C GLY A 632 -29.66 30.58 -29.59
N TYR A 633 -29.56 29.93 -30.74
CA TYR A 633 -28.95 30.53 -31.93
C TYR A 633 -29.61 30.02 -33.23
N GLY A 634 -29.33 30.66 -34.35
CA GLY A 634 -29.98 30.35 -35.61
C GLY A 634 -31.41 30.90 -35.67
N ASP A 635 -32.37 30.03 -35.93
CA ASP A 635 -33.78 30.38 -35.98
C ASP A 635 -34.42 30.45 -34.58
N ARG A 636 -33.68 30.12 -33.52
CA ARG A 636 -34.13 30.12 -32.10
C ARG A 636 -33.48 31.26 -31.35
N SER A 637 -34.30 32.02 -30.63
CA SER A 637 -33.86 33.19 -29.86
C SER A 637 -33.58 32.88 -28.36
N MET A 638 -34.05 31.76 -27.83
CA MET A 638 -33.94 31.44 -26.42
C MET A 638 -33.42 30.01 -26.19
N MET A 639 -32.71 29.81 -25.08
CA MET A 639 -32.34 28.50 -24.60
C MET A 639 -33.58 27.71 -24.13
N PRO A 640 -33.65 26.37 -24.36
CA PRO A 640 -34.73 25.55 -23.81
C PRO A 640 -34.79 25.68 -22.28
N PHE A 641 -35.97 25.79 -21.70
CA PHE A 641 -36.17 26.02 -20.26
C PHE A 641 -35.55 24.88 -19.40
N TYR A 642 -35.58 23.64 -19.86
CA TYR A 642 -35.03 22.50 -19.13
C TYR A 642 -33.48 22.47 -19.13
N GLU A 643 -32.84 23.36 -19.87
CA GLU A 643 -31.39 23.61 -19.86
C GLU A 643 -31.02 24.84 -19.02
N HIS A 644 -31.97 25.52 -18.41
CA HIS A 644 -31.73 26.68 -17.57
C HIS A 644 -30.77 26.38 -16.43
N PHE A 645 -30.10 27.42 -15.96
CA PHE A 645 -29.36 27.38 -14.71
C PHE A 645 -30.31 27.64 -13.55
N TYR A 646 -29.98 27.08 -12.39
CA TYR A 646 -30.66 27.27 -11.12
C TYR A 646 -29.64 27.63 -10.05
N ALA A 647 -30.09 28.32 -8.99
CA ALA A 647 -29.28 28.70 -7.83
C ALA A 647 -30.09 28.63 -6.52
N GLY A 648 -29.35 28.54 -5.40
CA GLY A 648 -29.88 28.29 -4.07
C GLY A 648 -29.50 26.88 -3.57
N GLY A 649 -29.58 26.67 -2.28
CA GLY A 649 -29.23 25.38 -1.66
C GLY A 649 -27.78 25.27 -1.16
N TYR A 650 -27.45 24.11 -0.56
CA TYR A 650 -26.16 23.87 0.10
C TYR A 650 -24.96 24.02 -0.87
N GLY A 651 -25.11 23.59 -2.10
CA GLY A 651 -24.07 23.63 -3.13
C GLY A 651 -23.90 24.98 -3.84
N SER A 652 -24.77 25.94 -3.59
CA SER A 652 -24.92 27.22 -4.29
C SER A 652 -24.93 28.39 -3.29
N VAL A 653 -26.07 29.06 -3.09
CA VAL A 653 -26.24 30.14 -2.13
C VAL A 653 -26.98 29.59 -0.91
N ARG A 654 -26.23 29.26 0.15
CA ARG A 654 -26.78 28.68 1.38
C ARG A 654 -27.74 29.67 2.09
N GLY A 655 -28.76 29.13 2.75
CA GLY A 655 -29.80 29.94 3.40
C GLY A 655 -31.04 30.21 2.54
N TYR A 656 -30.95 29.91 1.25
CA TYR A 656 -32.06 29.85 0.32
C TYR A 656 -32.35 28.38 -0.03
N GLN A 657 -33.63 28.07 -0.28
CA GLN A 657 -34.00 26.71 -0.71
C GLN A 657 -33.31 26.34 -2.03
N ALA A 658 -33.09 25.03 -2.25
CA ALA A 658 -32.50 24.57 -3.49
C ALA A 658 -33.27 25.06 -4.70
N ASN A 659 -32.55 25.45 -5.74
CA ASN A 659 -33.09 25.88 -7.02
C ASN A 659 -34.05 27.07 -6.98
N SER A 660 -34.24 27.71 -5.82
CA SER A 660 -35.31 28.70 -5.61
C SER A 660 -35.03 30.12 -6.08
N LEU A 661 -33.76 30.42 -6.43
CA LEU A 661 -33.38 31.77 -6.86
C LEU A 661 -33.60 31.95 -8.38
N GLY A 662 -34.01 33.15 -8.73
CA GLY A 662 -34.23 33.52 -10.13
C GLY A 662 -35.65 34.01 -10.39
N ARG A 663 -36.00 34.02 -11.69
CA ARG A 663 -37.34 34.35 -12.15
C ARG A 663 -38.33 33.26 -11.74
N ARG A 664 -39.56 33.65 -11.42
CA ARG A 664 -40.68 32.73 -11.19
C ARG A 664 -41.43 32.45 -12.48
N ALA A 665 -41.95 31.25 -12.62
CA ALA A 665 -42.81 30.84 -13.70
C ALA A 665 -44.18 31.52 -13.63
N THR A 666 -44.95 31.46 -14.69
CA THR A 666 -46.34 31.90 -14.70
C THR A 666 -47.22 30.67 -14.47
N ASN A 667 -48.02 30.70 -13.41
CA ASN A 667 -48.91 29.59 -13.10
C ASN A 667 -49.91 29.29 -14.21
N ALA A 668 -50.36 28.05 -14.30
CA ALA A 668 -51.49 27.64 -15.09
C ALA A 668 -52.76 28.39 -14.64
N ASP A 669 -53.75 28.55 -15.51
CA ASP A 669 -54.96 29.36 -15.24
C ASP A 669 -55.80 28.89 -14.03
N ASN A 670 -55.67 27.62 -13.63
CA ASN A 670 -56.37 27.02 -12.49
C ASN A 670 -55.47 26.73 -11.28
N ASP A 671 -54.20 27.21 -11.33
CA ASP A 671 -53.25 27.04 -10.24
C ASP A 671 -53.16 28.32 -9.43
N PHE A 672 -53.45 28.23 -8.13
CA PHE A 672 -53.44 29.34 -7.16
C PHE A 672 -52.30 29.18 -6.15
N SER A 673 -51.36 28.28 -6.38
CA SER A 673 -50.14 28.12 -5.58
C SER A 673 -49.18 29.30 -5.81
N ASP A 674 -48.14 29.39 -4.96
CA ASP A 674 -47.03 30.30 -5.22
C ASP A 674 -46.30 29.87 -6.50
N PRO A 675 -45.95 30.82 -7.39
CA PRO A 675 -45.27 30.46 -8.65
C PRO A 675 -43.92 29.77 -8.43
N ASP A 676 -43.69 28.69 -9.15
CA ASP A 676 -42.46 27.90 -9.09
C ASP A 676 -41.25 28.68 -9.59
N PRO A 677 -40.01 28.32 -9.16
CA PRO A 677 -38.78 28.80 -9.75
C PRO A 677 -38.66 28.36 -11.24
N PHE A 678 -38.21 29.26 -12.10
CA PHE A 678 -38.03 28.95 -13.53
C PHE A 678 -36.57 28.94 -13.98
N GLY A 679 -35.67 29.34 -13.08
CA GLY A 679 -34.24 29.46 -13.41
C GLY A 679 -33.98 30.59 -14.41
N GLY A 680 -32.94 30.44 -15.22
CA GLY A 680 -32.59 31.42 -16.24
C GLY A 680 -31.37 31.03 -17.04
N ASN A 681 -31.02 31.89 -17.99
CA ASN A 681 -29.92 31.63 -18.92
C ASN A 681 -28.56 32.24 -18.51
N LEU A 682 -28.52 33.01 -17.38
CA LEU A 682 -27.28 33.58 -16.84
C LEU A 682 -27.17 33.33 -15.33
N LEU A 683 -26.21 32.50 -14.95
CA LEU A 683 -25.85 32.18 -13.57
C LEU A 683 -24.68 33.04 -13.11
N THR A 684 -24.76 33.55 -11.88
CA THR A 684 -23.63 34.20 -11.22
C THR A 684 -23.61 33.82 -9.75
N GLU A 685 -22.56 33.17 -9.29
CA GLU A 685 -22.36 32.76 -7.91
C GLU A 685 -20.94 33.05 -7.42
N ALA A 686 -20.84 33.41 -6.15
CA ALA A 686 -19.58 33.59 -5.44
C ALA A 686 -19.72 33.16 -3.98
N SER A 687 -18.72 32.49 -3.44
CA SER A 687 -18.63 32.13 -2.02
C SER A 687 -17.25 32.46 -1.48
N LEU A 688 -17.22 33.05 -0.30
CA LEU A 688 -16.01 33.29 0.48
C LEU A 688 -16.11 32.52 1.80
N GLU A 689 -15.20 31.64 2.06
CA GLU A 689 -15.19 30.82 3.27
C GLU A 689 -13.89 31.01 4.05
N LEU A 690 -14.02 31.16 5.36
CA LEU A 690 -12.90 31.08 6.30
C LEU A 690 -12.97 29.74 7.03
N ILE A 691 -12.15 28.79 6.59
CA ILE A 691 -12.02 27.47 7.17
C ILE A 691 -11.11 27.58 8.41
N PHE A 692 -11.52 26.99 9.51
CA PHE A 692 -10.79 27.02 10.76
C PHE A 692 -10.80 25.63 11.44
N PRO A 693 -9.88 25.39 12.42
CA PRO A 693 -9.82 24.12 13.14
C PRO A 693 -11.14 23.79 13.79
N THR A 694 -11.70 22.61 13.47
CA THR A 694 -12.97 22.15 14.05
C THR A 694 -12.81 22.03 15.57
N PRO A 695 -13.62 22.71 16.38
CA PRO A 695 -13.53 22.61 17.83
C PRO A 695 -13.67 21.16 18.31
N PHE A 696 -12.83 20.77 19.27
CA PHE A 696 -12.82 19.44 19.89
C PHE A 696 -12.42 18.27 18.96
N ALA A 697 -12.07 18.53 17.71
CA ALA A 697 -11.59 17.51 16.78
C ALA A 697 -10.07 17.41 16.80
N GLY A 698 -9.53 16.21 17.06
CA GLY A 698 -8.10 15.93 16.97
C GLY A 698 -7.59 15.82 15.53
N ASP A 699 -8.44 15.32 14.62
CA ASP A 699 -8.11 15.14 13.20
C ASP A 699 -8.80 16.20 12.32
N THR A 700 -7.97 16.95 11.58
CA THR A 700 -8.42 17.96 10.62
C THR A 700 -8.53 17.44 9.18
N ARG A 701 -8.25 16.16 8.93
CA ARG A 701 -8.28 15.58 7.58
C ARG A 701 -9.66 15.10 7.18
N SER A 702 -10.46 14.66 8.14
CA SER A 702 -11.81 14.15 7.94
C SER A 702 -12.91 15.16 8.23
N MET A 703 -12.59 16.27 8.91
CA MET A 703 -13.57 17.27 9.33
C MET A 703 -13.16 18.68 8.91
N ARG A 704 -14.15 19.50 8.60
CA ARG A 704 -13.99 20.91 8.22
C ARG A 704 -15.11 21.75 8.78
N THR A 705 -14.78 22.88 9.39
CA THR A 705 -15.70 23.93 9.79
C THR A 705 -15.31 25.23 9.12
N ALA A 706 -16.29 25.99 8.62
CA ALA A 706 -16.03 27.26 7.97
C ALA A 706 -17.12 28.28 8.27
N PHE A 707 -16.74 29.53 8.46
CA PHE A 707 -17.64 30.65 8.28
C PHE A 707 -17.69 31.00 6.80
N PHE A 708 -18.85 31.35 6.30
CA PHE A 708 -19.04 31.68 4.90
C PHE A 708 -19.90 32.91 4.66
N VAL A 709 -19.70 33.52 3.51
CA VAL A 709 -20.57 34.51 2.89
C VAL A 709 -20.79 34.09 1.46
N ASP A 710 -22.02 33.86 1.07
CA ASP A 710 -22.42 33.50 -0.27
C ASP A 710 -23.17 34.65 -0.95
N ALA A 711 -22.96 34.77 -2.25
CA ALA A 711 -23.66 35.72 -3.11
C ALA A 711 -24.03 35.02 -4.42
N GLY A 712 -25.23 35.18 -4.90
CA GLY A 712 -25.61 34.62 -6.20
C GLY A 712 -27.00 34.97 -6.66
N GLN A 713 -27.24 34.74 -7.94
CA GLN A 713 -28.52 34.90 -8.60
C GLN A 713 -28.49 34.24 -9.98
N VAL A 714 -29.66 33.85 -10.43
CA VAL A 714 -29.90 33.44 -11.81
C VAL A 714 -30.76 34.51 -12.51
N PHE A 715 -30.27 35.00 -13.63
CA PHE A 715 -30.96 36.00 -14.42
C PHE A 715 -31.54 35.38 -15.70
N ASP A 716 -32.60 35.94 -16.24
CA ASP A 716 -33.23 35.56 -17.50
C ASP A 716 -33.55 36.83 -18.32
N PRO A 717 -32.49 37.44 -18.92
CA PRO A 717 -32.66 38.64 -19.76
C PRO A 717 -33.64 38.46 -20.91
N ASP A 718 -33.70 37.25 -21.47
CA ASP A 718 -34.58 36.92 -22.58
C ASP A 718 -36.08 37.05 -22.20
N ARG A 719 -36.36 36.94 -20.88
CA ARG A 719 -37.73 37.09 -20.33
C ARG A 719 -37.86 38.27 -19.38
N GLY A 720 -36.98 39.28 -19.51
CA GLY A 720 -37.08 40.56 -18.82
C GLY A 720 -36.61 40.57 -17.37
N PHE A 721 -35.82 39.55 -16.94
CA PHE A 721 -35.13 39.58 -15.65
C PHE A 721 -33.64 39.86 -15.87
N ASP A 722 -33.35 41.15 -16.12
CA ASP A 722 -32.00 41.59 -16.47
C ASP A 722 -31.01 41.56 -15.31
N PRO A 723 -29.69 41.38 -15.58
CA PRO A 723 -28.67 41.42 -14.56
C PRO A 723 -28.61 42.76 -13.82
N ASP A 724 -28.92 42.77 -12.53
CA ASP A 724 -28.76 43.91 -11.64
C ASP A 724 -28.04 43.44 -10.35
N PRO A 725 -26.92 44.06 -9.94
CA PRO A 725 -26.27 43.76 -8.67
C PRO A 725 -27.17 43.84 -7.44
N LYS A 726 -28.27 44.61 -7.49
CA LYS A 726 -29.26 44.72 -6.43
C LYS A 726 -30.17 43.48 -6.32
N GLU A 727 -30.20 42.67 -7.35
CA GLU A 727 -30.92 41.39 -7.37
C GLU A 727 -30.10 40.23 -6.83
N LEU A 728 -28.78 40.38 -6.65
CA LEU A 728 -27.94 39.36 -6.04
C LEU A 728 -28.44 39.08 -4.62
N ARG A 729 -28.66 37.80 -4.31
CA ARG A 729 -28.99 37.34 -2.97
C ARG A 729 -27.72 37.10 -2.20
N LEU A 730 -27.71 37.50 -0.94
CA LEU A 730 -26.60 37.38 -0.02
C LEU A 730 -26.99 36.56 1.19
N SER A 731 -26.11 35.71 1.63
CA SER A 731 -26.26 35.00 2.90
C SER A 731 -24.91 34.89 3.64
N ALA A 732 -24.99 34.67 4.94
CA ALA A 732 -23.82 34.40 5.76
C ALA A 732 -24.14 33.31 6.80
N GLY A 733 -23.17 32.50 7.16
CA GLY A 733 -23.40 31.40 8.08
C GLY A 733 -22.17 30.64 8.48
N ILE A 734 -22.44 29.48 9.07
CA ILE A 734 -21.41 28.49 9.43
C ILE A 734 -21.75 27.14 8.79
N GLY A 735 -20.75 26.50 8.19
CA GLY A 735 -20.87 25.20 7.57
C GLY A 735 -19.94 24.19 8.26
N PHE A 736 -20.37 22.94 8.28
CA PHE A 736 -19.60 21.82 8.78
C PHE A 736 -19.65 20.66 7.77
N GLN A 737 -18.52 20.05 7.53
CA GLN A 737 -18.37 18.86 6.69
C GLN A 737 -17.57 17.82 7.44
N TRP A 738 -18.01 16.56 7.35
CA TRP A 738 -17.34 15.43 7.97
C TRP A 738 -17.40 14.21 7.07
N ILE A 739 -16.24 13.64 6.74
CA ILE A 739 -16.15 12.39 6.01
C ILE A 739 -16.29 11.25 7.01
N THR A 740 -17.44 10.61 7.01
CA THR A 740 -17.75 9.49 7.90
C THR A 740 -17.59 8.15 7.19
N ALA A 741 -17.62 7.06 7.95
CA ALA A 741 -17.57 5.71 7.39
C ALA A 741 -18.78 5.36 6.50
N VAL A 742 -19.90 6.06 6.68
CA VAL A 742 -21.14 5.88 5.89
C VAL A 742 -21.28 6.90 4.76
N GLY A 743 -20.29 7.78 4.59
CA GLY A 743 -20.27 8.81 3.55
C GLY A 743 -20.06 10.22 4.10
N PRO A 744 -19.92 11.21 3.20
CA PRO A 744 -19.79 12.61 3.59
C PRO A 744 -21.07 13.09 4.28
N LEU A 745 -20.90 13.76 5.41
CA LEU A 745 -21.95 14.45 6.14
C LEU A 745 -21.69 15.96 6.02
N ALA A 746 -22.69 16.71 5.63
CA ALA A 746 -22.59 18.16 5.53
C ALA A 746 -23.83 18.84 6.10
N PHE A 747 -23.65 19.93 6.82
CA PHE A 747 -24.72 20.81 7.22
C PHE A 747 -24.29 22.27 7.29
N SER A 748 -25.23 23.16 7.12
CA SER A 748 -25.02 24.59 7.27
C SER A 748 -26.17 25.25 8.05
N LEU A 749 -25.80 26.29 8.78
CA LEU A 749 -26.72 27.26 9.36
C LEU A 749 -26.43 28.60 8.69
N ALA A 750 -27.34 29.06 7.88
CA ALA A 750 -27.19 30.27 7.07
C ALA A 750 -28.34 31.26 7.32
N LYS A 751 -27.97 32.51 7.36
CA LYS A 751 -28.96 33.62 7.44
C LYS A 751 -28.95 34.39 6.12
N PRO A 752 -30.08 34.45 5.39
CA PRO A 752 -30.24 35.38 4.29
C PRO A 752 -30.10 36.84 4.81
N LEU A 753 -29.35 37.66 4.08
CA LEU A 753 -29.05 39.03 4.48
C LEU A 753 -29.91 40.05 3.77
N ASN A 754 -30.40 39.76 2.56
CA ASN A 754 -31.14 40.66 1.70
C ASN A 754 -32.28 39.97 0.93
N ASN A 755 -32.93 38.99 1.57
CA ASN A 755 -34.09 38.32 0.99
C ASN A 755 -35.21 39.30 0.63
N LYS A 756 -35.90 38.99 -0.46
CA LYS A 756 -37.06 39.75 -0.96
C LYS A 756 -38.34 38.95 -0.77
N THR A 757 -39.47 39.64 -0.94
CA THR A 757 -40.78 38.97 -0.93
C THR A 757 -40.85 37.96 -2.06
N GLY A 758 -41.21 36.72 -1.74
CA GLY A 758 -41.27 35.61 -2.69
C GLY A 758 -39.95 34.77 -2.79
N ASP A 759 -38.93 35.10 -1.97
CA ASP A 759 -37.76 34.23 -1.85
C ASP A 759 -38.02 33.08 -0.86
N ASP A 760 -37.80 31.86 -1.25
CA ASP A 760 -37.86 30.68 -0.37
C ASP A 760 -36.56 30.55 0.41
N THR A 761 -36.67 30.63 1.72
CA THR A 761 -35.48 30.61 2.59
C THR A 761 -35.43 29.36 3.43
N GLN A 762 -34.22 28.78 3.55
CA GLN A 762 -33.95 27.56 4.32
C GLN A 762 -32.71 27.74 5.19
N VAL A 763 -32.92 28.13 6.45
CA VAL A 763 -31.84 28.49 7.38
C VAL A 763 -30.92 27.30 7.72
N PHE A 764 -31.49 26.12 7.85
CA PHE A 764 -30.74 24.88 8.12
C PHE A 764 -30.78 23.96 6.90
N GLN A 765 -29.63 23.57 6.43
CA GLN A 765 -29.46 22.65 5.31
C GLN A 765 -28.58 21.49 5.70
N PHE A 766 -28.95 20.28 5.28
CA PHE A 766 -28.34 19.03 5.64
C PHE A 766 -28.23 18.08 4.44
N SER A 767 -27.10 17.36 4.35
CA SER A 767 -26.90 16.31 3.38
C SER A 767 -26.00 15.21 3.95
N LEU A 768 -26.30 13.96 3.60
CA LEU A 768 -25.55 12.77 3.95
C LEU A 768 -25.32 11.92 2.69
N GLY A 769 -24.09 11.48 2.47
CA GLY A 769 -23.74 10.59 1.36
C GLY A 769 -23.49 11.27 0.02
N GLN A 770 -23.69 12.59 -0.08
CA GLN A 770 -23.32 13.39 -1.26
C GLN A 770 -21.96 14.08 -1.04
N THR A 771 -21.11 14.07 -2.07
CA THR A 771 -19.89 14.90 -2.12
C THR A 771 -20.20 16.22 -2.80
N PHE A 772 -19.80 17.32 -2.20
CA PHE A 772 -20.03 18.69 -2.67
C PHE A 772 -18.74 19.32 -3.22
#